data_52b93b6157e9753a4db3f0b6f60b301e
#
_entry.id   52b93b6157e9753a4db3f0b6f60b301e
#
_cell.length_a   1.000
_cell.length_b   1.000
_cell.length_c   1.000
_cell.angle_alpha   90.00
_cell.angle_beta   90.00
_cell.angle_gamma   90.00
#
_symmetry.space_group_name_H-M   'P 1'
#
loop_
_entity.id
_entity.type
_entity.pdbx_description
1 polymer ?
#
loop_
_entity_poly.entity_id
_entity_poly.type
_entity_poly.pdbx_seq_one_letter_code
_entity_poly.pdbx_strand_id
1 'polypeptide(L)'
;MNFVKDYNKTAIIYDGIKISYKEVIERSKIFSNLFDIKPQEKAIIFMENRPELLYSFLGVWDKRGTCICLDASFSGKELVYYLNDSEADYIYTSKNNLKAVEEGLKLSNKRLPIVVVEDVDYEKPIEIGEYVLRAPEREDIALMLYTSGTTGNPKGVMLKFDNILVNIEGLDKYKMFIPEDIVLALLPMHHIFPLLGAGVVPLAKGSTIVFLKELSSQAMVDAFKEHKVTMMIGVPRLWEMLHKKIMEKINSQKLTKTVFKLAEKISSINVRKKIFKKVHEGFGGNVRFFVSGGSKLDPQISKDFLTLGIQVCEGYGMTETSPMISFTPINEIVPGSAGKILPGVEVKISDDGEILARGRNVMAGYYKRPEATAEAIDSEGWIHTGDLGELKNDYLYVTGRKKEMIVLSNGKNINPVEIEQWIMANTNLIQEMAVAEVDSVLTAIVYPNFQKIVEEKITNIKETLKWGVIDKYNGKAPNYRKILDIRIVQEELPKTKLGKVRRFMLNSILNKKEDENIKIEEPTFEEYIELKNYLEKAKNKKITPMAHLELDLGLDSLDMVEMLTYLEANFGIEGEESIIVNNPTVEKLATYIKDNRGEGKLEEIDWKEYLNKGNNLSLPTSNIAIHIIRSILWIPFTCYIRVKKLGMENIPKDRPVIFAGNHQSFLDAFIFAYATPFRNLVNSYSLAKIKHFNKGYMKFLAKHSNVVLVDINKNLGEVLQTMAKVLKEGKNVVIFPEGARTRDGKMLEFKKSFAILAKEMGVDIVPFGIKGAYEAFPTNSKFPKPTKVEIKYFEPISSENKTYEEIVEETRNTLVGWVEKEENK
;
A
#
# COMPACT_ATOMS: atom_id res chain seq x y z
N MET A 1 -22.37 -42.30 -2.54
CA MET A 1 -22.19 -41.57 -1.25
C MET A 1 -23.14 -40.39 -1.26
N ASN A 2 -23.96 -40.16 -0.20
CA ASN A 2 -24.79 -38.96 -0.10
C ASN A 2 -23.89 -37.80 0.35
N PHE A 3 -23.66 -36.88 -0.54
CA PHE A 3 -22.76 -35.75 -0.24
C PHE A 3 -23.42 -34.69 0.64
N VAL A 4 -24.70 -34.38 0.34
CA VAL A 4 -25.55 -33.49 1.15
C VAL A 4 -26.66 -34.33 1.75
N LYS A 5 -26.87 -34.23 3.07
CA LYS A 5 -27.91 -34.91 3.82
C LYS A 5 -28.99 -33.93 4.22
N ASP A 6 -30.21 -34.40 4.40
CA ASP A 6 -31.25 -33.62 5.03
C ASP A 6 -31.02 -33.55 6.55
N TYR A 7 -30.67 -32.36 7.03
CA TYR A 7 -30.45 -32.11 8.45
C TYR A 7 -31.70 -31.54 9.15
N ASN A 8 -32.85 -31.53 8.46
CA ASN A 8 -34.12 -30.99 8.98
C ASN A 8 -33.99 -29.57 9.57
N LYS A 9 -33.26 -28.70 8.87
CA LYS A 9 -33.02 -27.31 9.25
C LYS A 9 -32.78 -26.44 8.03
N THR A 10 -32.65 -25.11 8.27
CA THR A 10 -32.28 -24.16 7.21
C THR A 10 -30.85 -24.42 6.74
N ALA A 11 -30.67 -24.57 5.43
CA ALA A 11 -29.39 -24.72 4.73
C ALA A 11 -28.89 -23.40 4.21
N ILE A 12 -29.77 -22.59 3.63
CA ILE A 12 -29.39 -21.32 2.98
C ILE A 12 -30.35 -20.21 3.43
N ILE A 13 -29.78 -19.02 3.63
CA ILE A 13 -30.53 -17.77 3.81
C ILE A 13 -30.13 -16.82 2.69
N TYR A 14 -31.09 -16.33 1.94
CA TYR A 14 -30.86 -15.37 0.86
C TYR A 14 -32.02 -14.39 0.73
N ASP A 15 -31.77 -13.10 0.75
CA ASP A 15 -32.80 -12.03 0.63
C ASP A 15 -33.97 -12.22 1.61
N GLY A 16 -33.70 -12.59 2.87
CA GLY A 16 -34.68 -12.89 3.91
C GLY A 16 -35.38 -14.24 3.78
N ILE A 17 -35.18 -14.97 2.67
CA ILE A 17 -35.78 -16.27 2.42
C ILE A 17 -34.91 -17.36 3.07
N LYS A 18 -35.54 -18.25 3.84
CA LYS A 18 -34.90 -19.43 4.45
C LYS A 18 -35.21 -20.65 3.62
N ILE A 19 -34.19 -21.33 3.13
CA ILE A 19 -34.24 -22.52 2.31
C ILE A 19 -33.74 -23.71 3.14
N SER A 20 -34.55 -24.74 3.33
CA SER A 20 -34.21 -25.94 4.08
C SER A 20 -33.24 -26.84 3.31
N TYR A 21 -32.57 -27.75 4.01
CA TYR A 21 -31.73 -28.79 3.39
C TYR A 21 -32.54 -29.65 2.42
N LYS A 22 -33.77 -29.97 2.77
CA LYS A 22 -34.70 -30.72 1.91
C LYS A 22 -34.93 -29.96 0.59
N GLU A 23 -35.24 -28.66 0.66
CA GLU A 23 -35.45 -27.85 -0.54
C GLU A 23 -34.16 -27.70 -1.37
N VAL A 24 -32.97 -27.62 -0.74
CA VAL A 24 -31.69 -27.61 -1.49
C VAL A 24 -31.55 -28.91 -2.28
N ILE A 25 -31.84 -30.04 -1.68
CA ILE A 25 -31.77 -31.36 -2.37
C ILE A 25 -32.76 -31.42 -3.50
N GLU A 26 -34.03 -31.04 -3.25
CA GLU A 26 -35.10 -31.01 -4.25
C GLU A 26 -34.74 -30.11 -5.44
N ARG A 27 -34.36 -28.86 -5.17
CA ARG A 27 -33.98 -27.91 -6.21
C ARG A 27 -32.74 -28.34 -6.98
N SER A 28 -31.77 -28.94 -6.34
CA SER A 28 -30.59 -29.49 -7.01
C SER A 28 -30.94 -30.67 -7.92
N LYS A 29 -31.93 -31.48 -7.54
CA LYS A 29 -32.47 -32.54 -8.41
C LYS A 29 -33.20 -31.97 -9.63
N ILE A 30 -33.93 -30.86 -9.47
CA ILE A 30 -34.51 -30.13 -10.60
C ILE A 30 -33.38 -29.71 -11.55
N PHE A 31 -32.35 -29.09 -11.03
CA PHE A 31 -31.20 -28.64 -11.83
C PHE A 31 -30.48 -29.80 -12.53
N SER A 32 -30.36 -30.96 -11.88
CA SER A 32 -29.78 -32.17 -12.46
C SER A 32 -30.55 -32.66 -13.71
N ASN A 33 -31.83 -32.36 -13.83
CA ASN A 33 -32.69 -32.79 -14.93
C ASN A 33 -32.95 -31.70 -15.99
N LEU A 34 -32.42 -30.50 -15.85
CA LEU A 34 -32.56 -29.45 -16.86
C LEU A 34 -31.78 -29.72 -18.13
N PHE A 35 -30.70 -30.49 -18.02
CA PHE A 35 -29.91 -31.00 -19.12
C PHE A 35 -29.71 -32.51 -19.00
N ASP A 36 -29.53 -33.19 -20.11
CA ASP A 36 -29.16 -34.61 -20.15
C ASP A 36 -27.63 -34.76 -20.07
N ILE A 37 -27.07 -34.33 -18.95
CA ILE A 37 -25.62 -34.36 -18.71
C ILE A 37 -25.15 -35.79 -18.58
N LYS A 38 -24.16 -36.17 -19.39
CA LYS A 38 -23.45 -37.44 -19.28
C LYS A 38 -22.20 -37.32 -18.40
N PRO A 39 -21.72 -38.43 -17.84
CA PRO A 39 -20.48 -38.40 -17.05
C PRO A 39 -19.34 -37.72 -17.76
N GLN A 40 -18.66 -36.81 -17.06
CA GLN A 40 -17.53 -35.96 -17.52
C GLN A 40 -17.88 -34.92 -18.59
N GLU A 41 -19.13 -34.76 -19.01
CA GLU A 41 -19.54 -33.57 -19.74
C GLU A 41 -19.41 -32.32 -18.83
N LYS A 42 -19.18 -31.19 -19.44
CA LYS A 42 -18.76 -29.96 -18.75
C LYS A 42 -19.85 -28.91 -18.81
N ALA A 43 -20.22 -28.37 -17.65
CA ALA A 43 -21.17 -27.25 -17.54
C ALA A 43 -20.50 -26.00 -16.99
N ILE A 44 -20.60 -24.91 -17.75
CA ILE A 44 -20.23 -23.58 -17.27
C ILE A 44 -21.29 -23.08 -16.30
N ILE A 45 -20.86 -22.57 -15.14
CA ILE A 45 -21.67 -21.88 -14.16
C ILE A 45 -21.18 -20.45 -14.14
N PHE A 46 -21.99 -19.52 -14.68
CA PHE A 46 -21.65 -18.12 -14.90
C PHE A 46 -22.72 -17.21 -14.30
N MET A 47 -22.62 -16.99 -12.99
CA MET A 47 -23.54 -16.16 -12.22
C MET A 47 -22.90 -15.63 -10.95
N GLU A 48 -23.51 -14.61 -10.36
CA GLU A 48 -23.17 -14.07 -9.06
C GLU A 48 -23.43 -15.08 -7.92
N ASN A 49 -22.90 -14.78 -6.71
CA ASN A 49 -23.14 -15.62 -5.52
C ASN A 49 -24.64 -15.64 -5.17
N ARG A 50 -25.25 -16.78 -5.28
CA ARG A 50 -26.68 -17.02 -5.05
C ARG A 50 -26.98 -18.52 -4.82
N PRO A 51 -28.14 -18.88 -4.26
CA PRO A 51 -28.47 -20.29 -4.01
C PRO A 51 -28.39 -21.18 -5.25
N GLU A 52 -28.84 -20.69 -6.40
CA GLU A 52 -28.88 -21.42 -7.67
C GLU A 52 -27.48 -21.81 -8.18
N LEU A 53 -26.45 -21.07 -7.79
CA LEU A 53 -25.07 -21.46 -8.06
C LEU A 53 -24.80 -22.83 -7.43
N LEU A 54 -25.15 -23.02 -6.16
CA LEU A 54 -24.96 -24.29 -5.47
C LEU A 54 -25.88 -25.41 -6.02
N TYR A 55 -27.13 -25.07 -6.41
CA TYR A 55 -28.02 -26.06 -7.06
C TYR A 55 -27.44 -26.54 -8.39
N SER A 56 -26.87 -25.62 -9.19
CA SER A 56 -26.19 -25.97 -10.45
C SER A 56 -25.00 -26.89 -10.20
N PHE A 57 -24.15 -26.59 -9.20
CA PHE A 57 -23.04 -27.47 -8.83
C PHE A 57 -23.52 -28.86 -8.45
N LEU A 58 -24.44 -28.96 -7.51
CA LEU A 58 -24.94 -30.25 -7.01
C LEU A 58 -25.68 -31.01 -8.10
N GLY A 59 -26.43 -30.34 -8.98
CA GLY A 59 -27.14 -30.95 -10.11
C GLY A 59 -26.19 -31.54 -11.15
N VAL A 60 -25.12 -30.82 -11.50
CA VAL A 60 -24.06 -31.32 -12.42
C VAL A 60 -23.33 -32.50 -11.81
N TRP A 61 -22.98 -32.42 -10.51
CA TRP A 61 -22.32 -33.52 -9.80
C TRP A 61 -23.21 -34.78 -9.67
N ASP A 62 -24.52 -34.61 -9.50
CA ASP A 62 -25.47 -35.73 -9.45
C ASP A 62 -25.45 -36.58 -10.74
N LYS A 63 -25.10 -35.95 -11.88
CA LYS A 63 -24.88 -36.61 -13.19
C LYS A 63 -23.42 -36.99 -13.45
N ARG A 64 -22.53 -36.83 -12.49
CA ARG A 64 -21.07 -37.04 -12.64
C ARG A 64 -20.42 -36.11 -13.69
N GLY A 65 -21.01 -34.91 -13.92
CA GLY A 65 -20.48 -33.91 -14.80
C GLY A 65 -19.40 -33.04 -14.12
N THR A 66 -18.67 -32.30 -14.92
CA THR A 66 -17.63 -31.36 -14.49
C THR A 66 -18.18 -29.95 -14.42
N CYS A 67 -18.07 -29.25 -13.28
CA CYS A 67 -18.44 -27.87 -13.15
C CYS A 67 -17.28 -26.94 -13.54
N ILE A 68 -17.58 -25.90 -14.34
CA ILE A 68 -16.64 -24.84 -14.71
C ILE A 68 -17.20 -23.52 -14.17
N CYS A 69 -16.68 -23.03 -13.05
CA CYS A 69 -17.15 -21.77 -12.49
C CYS A 69 -16.33 -20.61 -13.01
N LEU A 70 -16.99 -19.66 -13.65
CA LEU A 70 -16.35 -18.46 -14.22
C LEU A 70 -16.77 -17.21 -13.46
N ASP A 71 -15.88 -16.20 -13.52
CA ASP A 71 -16.14 -14.91 -12.90
C ASP A 71 -17.32 -14.19 -13.56
N ALA A 72 -18.40 -14.01 -12.81
CA ALA A 72 -19.65 -13.36 -13.28
C ALA A 72 -19.48 -11.92 -13.79
N SER A 73 -18.33 -11.29 -13.58
CA SER A 73 -18.04 -9.95 -14.08
C SER A 73 -17.39 -9.93 -15.47
N PHE A 74 -17.12 -11.09 -16.07
CA PHE A 74 -16.57 -11.11 -17.44
C PHE A 74 -17.55 -10.54 -18.46
N SER A 75 -17.02 -9.77 -19.39
CA SER A 75 -17.72 -9.34 -20.59
C SER A 75 -17.86 -10.50 -21.58
N GLY A 76 -18.76 -10.37 -22.56
CA GLY A 76 -18.89 -11.35 -23.64
C GLY A 76 -17.57 -11.60 -24.40
N LYS A 77 -16.76 -10.57 -24.59
CA LYS A 77 -15.44 -10.70 -25.22
C LYS A 77 -14.46 -11.56 -24.39
N GLU A 78 -14.44 -11.37 -23.09
CA GLU A 78 -13.59 -12.15 -22.19
C GLU A 78 -14.05 -13.63 -22.15
N LEU A 79 -15.35 -13.90 -22.21
CA LEU A 79 -15.90 -15.25 -22.23
C LEU A 79 -15.46 -16.08 -23.45
N VAL A 80 -15.15 -15.45 -24.59
CA VAL A 80 -14.72 -16.16 -25.82
C VAL A 80 -13.57 -17.12 -25.57
N TYR A 81 -12.57 -16.68 -24.78
CA TYR A 81 -11.44 -17.54 -24.46
C TYR A 81 -11.89 -18.83 -23.73
N TYR A 82 -12.68 -18.67 -22.68
CA TYR A 82 -13.14 -19.79 -21.84
C TYR A 82 -14.10 -20.70 -22.57
N LEU A 83 -15.00 -20.16 -23.39
CA LEU A 83 -15.88 -20.94 -24.24
C LEU A 83 -15.09 -21.81 -25.22
N ASN A 84 -13.99 -21.30 -25.78
CA ASN A 84 -13.18 -22.04 -26.72
C ASN A 84 -12.26 -23.06 -26.06
N ASP A 85 -11.60 -22.68 -24.97
CA ASP A 85 -10.62 -23.54 -24.29
C ASP A 85 -11.27 -24.67 -23.50
N SER A 86 -12.40 -24.41 -22.81
CA SER A 86 -13.05 -25.38 -21.91
C SER A 86 -13.74 -26.52 -22.65
N GLU A 87 -14.23 -26.28 -23.88
CA GLU A 87 -15.12 -27.20 -24.59
C GLU A 87 -16.32 -27.63 -23.74
N ALA A 88 -16.94 -26.64 -23.09
CA ALA A 88 -18.14 -26.88 -22.30
C ALA A 88 -19.33 -27.31 -23.18
N ASP A 89 -20.23 -28.09 -22.62
CA ASP A 89 -21.42 -28.65 -23.28
C ASP A 89 -22.67 -27.85 -22.92
N TYR A 90 -22.71 -27.24 -21.72
CA TYR A 90 -23.89 -26.56 -21.16
C TYR A 90 -23.51 -25.27 -20.44
N ILE A 91 -24.48 -24.36 -20.27
CA ILE A 91 -24.30 -23.10 -19.52
C ILE A 91 -25.47 -22.90 -18.56
N TYR A 92 -25.18 -22.70 -17.26
CA TYR A 92 -26.09 -22.13 -16.28
C TYR A 92 -25.71 -20.67 -16.06
N THR A 93 -26.69 -19.75 -16.17
CA THR A 93 -26.44 -18.32 -16.00
C THR A 93 -27.59 -17.61 -15.33
N SER A 94 -27.39 -16.42 -14.79
CA SER A 94 -28.45 -15.53 -14.29
C SER A 94 -28.92 -14.58 -15.38
N LYS A 95 -30.10 -13.96 -15.18
CA LYS A 95 -30.60 -12.88 -16.09
C LYS A 95 -29.60 -11.74 -16.21
N ASN A 96 -28.91 -11.40 -15.12
CA ASN A 96 -27.91 -10.33 -15.12
C ASN A 96 -26.75 -10.64 -16.08
N ASN A 97 -26.37 -11.89 -16.22
CA ASN A 97 -25.22 -12.33 -17.01
C ASN A 97 -25.57 -12.86 -18.41
N LEU A 98 -26.87 -13.04 -18.71
CA LEU A 98 -27.33 -13.64 -19.98
C LEU A 98 -26.80 -12.89 -21.22
N LYS A 99 -26.84 -11.55 -21.20
CA LYS A 99 -26.35 -10.74 -22.31
C LYS A 99 -24.85 -10.99 -22.61
N ALA A 100 -24.03 -11.15 -21.59
CA ALA A 100 -22.60 -11.46 -21.77
C ALA A 100 -22.42 -12.88 -22.35
N VAL A 101 -23.23 -13.84 -21.93
CA VAL A 101 -23.22 -15.23 -22.47
C VAL A 101 -23.59 -15.22 -23.96
N GLU A 102 -24.68 -14.54 -24.33
CA GLU A 102 -25.15 -14.44 -25.73
C GLU A 102 -24.08 -13.78 -26.63
N GLU A 103 -23.48 -12.67 -26.16
CA GLU A 103 -22.40 -12.00 -26.87
C GLU A 103 -21.18 -12.93 -27.03
N GLY A 104 -20.77 -13.61 -25.97
CA GLY A 104 -19.63 -14.54 -25.98
C GLY A 104 -19.84 -15.70 -26.94
N LEU A 105 -21.04 -16.31 -26.93
CA LEU A 105 -21.41 -17.38 -27.85
C LEU A 105 -21.42 -16.93 -29.31
N LYS A 106 -21.96 -15.74 -29.57
CA LYS A 106 -21.94 -15.14 -30.91
C LYS A 106 -20.51 -14.90 -31.40
N LEU A 107 -19.66 -14.31 -30.57
CA LEU A 107 -18.26 -14.00 -30.92
C LEU A 107 -17.41 -15.27 -31.09
N SER A 108 -17.66 -16.33 -30.33
CA SER A 108 -16.97 -17.61 -30.43
C SER A 108 -17.54 -18.54 -31.52
N ASN A 109 -18.62 -18.13 -32.19
CA ASN A 109 -19.37 -18.94 -33.14
C ASN A 109 -19.83 -20.30 -32.59
N LYS A 110 -20.18 -20.33 -31.27
CA LYS A 110 -20.66 -21.55 -30.59
C LYS A 110 -22.15 -21.48 -30.33
N ARG A 111 -22.78 -22.66 -30.24
CA ARG A 111 -24.17 -22.82 -29.83
C ARG A 111 -24.20 -23.83 -28.70
N LEU A 112 -24.45 -23.39 -27.49
CA LEU A 112 -24.58 -24.23 -26.31
C LEU A 112 -25.98 -24.05 -25.71
N PRO A 113 -26.59 -25.12 -25.16
CA PRO A 113 -27.81 -25.02 -24.37
C PRO A 113 -27.56 -24.14 -23.13
N ILE A 114 -28.52 -23.24 -22.85
CA ILE A 114 -28.46 -22.29 -21.74
C ILE A 114 -29.66 -22.52 -20.83
N VAL A 115 -29.41 -22.56 -19.53
CA VAL A 115 -30.43 -22.40 -18.49
C VAL A 115 -30.25 -21.04 -17.81
N VAL A 116 -31.32 -20.23 -17.84
CA VAL A 116 -31.42 -19.01 -17.04
C VAL A 116 -32.09 -19.38 -15.73
N VAL A 117 -31.34 -19.28 -14.64
CA VAL A 117 -31.71 -19.88 -13.35
C VAL A 117 -32.98 -19.26 -12.73
N GLU A 118 -33.29 -18.00 -13.04
CA GLU A 118 -34.54 -17.36 -12.61
C GLU A 118 -35.79 -17.84 -13.36
N ASP A 119 -35.62 -18.53 -14.48
CA ASP A 119 -36.75 -19.06 -15.28
C ASP A 119 -37.06 -20.52 -14.93
N VAL A 120 -36.35 -21.08 -13.95
CA VAL A 120 -36.56 -22.47 -13.49
C VAL A 120 -37.81 -22.54 -12.61
N ASP A 121 -38.76 -23.38 -13.00
CA ASP A 121 -39.98 -23.63 -12.25
C ASP A 121 -39.75 -24.71 -11.17
N TYR A 122 -39.78 -24.30 -9.91
CA TYR A 122 -39.61 -25.21 -8.76
C TYR A 122 -40.88 -25.96 -8.36
N GLU A 123 -42.06 -25.59 -8.93
CA GLU A 123 -43.32 -26.22 -8.60
C GLU A 123 -43.66 -27.40 -9.52
N LYS A 124 -42.90 -27.59 -10.59
CA LYS A 124 -43.04 -28.76 -11.46
C LYS A 124 -42.77 -30.01 -10.70
N PRO A 125 -43.76 -30.94 -10.57
CA PRO A 125 -43.54 -32.24 -9.96
C PRO A 125 -42.53 -32.99 -10.81
N ILE A 126 -41.35 -33.20 -10.25
CA ILE A 126 -40.41 -34.20 -10.79
C ILE A 126 -40.75 -35.51 -10.10
N GLU A 127 -40.88 -36.61 -10.87
CA GLU A 127 -40.86 -37.93 -10.29
C GLU A 127 -39.49 -38.14 -9.63
N ILE A 128 -39.37 -37.68 -8.40
CA ILE A 128 -38.18 -37.84 -7.58
C ILE A 128 -38.28 -39.26 -7.00
N GLY A 129 -37.70 -40.20 -7.70
CA GLY A 129 -37.25 -41.40 -7.04
C GLY A 129 -36.26 -41.02 -5.98
N GLU A 130 -36.16 -41.63 -4.86
CA GLU A 130 -35.40 -41.30 -3.68
C GLU A 130 -34.68 -39.88 -3.68
N TYR A 131 -34.99 -39.05 -2.66
CA TYR A 131 -34.39 -37.72 -2.44
C TYR A 131 -32.88 -37.79 -2.10
N VAL A 132 -32.08 -38.31 -3.03
CA VAL A 132 -30.64 -38.50 -2.83
C VAL A 132 -29.87 -37.89 -3.98
N LEU A 133 -29.06 -36.90 -3.69
CA LEU A 133 -28.06 -36.40 -4.64
C LEU A 133 -26.86 -37.37 -4.66
N ARG A 134 -26.53 -37.86 -5.82
CA ARG A 134 -25.35 -38.72 -6.00
C ARG A 134 -24.12 -37.85 -5.98
N ALA A 135 -23.09 -38.26 -5.27
CA ALA A 135 -21.76 -37.65 -5.41
C ALA A 135 -21.06 -38.19 -6.66
N PRO A 136 -20.19 -37.43 -7.31
CA PRO A 136 -19.25 -37.96 -8.29
C PRO A 136 -18.42 -39.15 -7.73
N GLU A 137 -17.86 -39.95 -8.60
CA GLU A 137 -16.84 -40.90 -8.17
C GLU A 137 -15.55 -40.19 -7.83
N ARG A 138 -14.71 -40.80 -6.99
CA ARG A 138 -13.49 -40.14 -6.52
C ARG A 138 -12.58 -39.67 -7.66
N GLU A 139 -12.50 -40.43 -8.73
CA GLU A 139 -11.63 -40.15 -9.90
C GLU A 139 -12.31 -39.23 -10.93
N ASP A 140 -13.60 -38.93 -10.80
CA ASP A 140 -14.29 -38.01 -11.71
C ASP A 140 -13.71 -36.59 -11.56
N ILE A 141 -13.50 -35.91 -12.67
CA ILE A 141 -13.16 -34.47 -12.65
C ILE A 141 -14.43 -33.71 -12.25
N ALA A 142 -14.45 -33.27 -11.01
CA ALA A 142 -15.62 -32.56 -10.43
C ALA A 142 -15.63 -31.08 -10.73
N LEU A 143 -14.45 -30.49 -10.82
CA LEU A 143 -14.26 -29.04 -11.05
C LEU A 143 -13.15 -28.80 -12.08
N MET A 144 -13.35 -27.78 -12.91
CA MET A 144 -12.30 -27.16 -13.70
C MET A 144 -12.34 -25.66 -13.46
N LEU A 145 -11.28 -25.13 -12.86
CA LEU A 145 -11.17 -23.72 -12.49
C LEU A 145 -10.01 -23.04 -13.20
N TYR A 146 -10.25 -21.86 -13.75
CA TYR A 146 -9.23 -21.13 -14.48
C TYR A 146 -8.38 -20.26 -13.56
N THR A 147 -7.07 -20.43 -13.66
CA THR A 147 -6.10 -19.58 -12.97
C THR A 147 -5.36 -18.70 -13.96
N SER A 148 -5.14 -17.42 -13.60
CA SER A 148 -4.29 -16.53 -14.37
C SER A 148 -2.83 -16.98 -14.22
N GLY A 149 -2.34 -17.74 -15.17
CA GLY A 149 -0.94 -18.12 -15.23
C GLY A 149 -0.01 -16.90 -15.33
N THR A 150 1.21 -17.02 -14.83
CA THR A 150 2.26 -15.98 -14.95
C THR A 150 2.71 -15.73 -16.38
N THR A 151 2.26 -16.54 -17.34
CA THR A 151 2.69 -16.54 -18.75
C THR A 151 1.64 -16.00 -19.74
N GLY A 152 0.54 -15.44 -19.28
CA GLY A 152 -0.46 -14.73 -20.11
C GLY A 152 -1.84 -15.38 -20.14
N ASN A 153 -2.04 -16.53 -20.79
CA ASN A 153 -3.36 -17.13 -20.94
C ASN A 153 -3.77 -17.94 -19.72
N PRO A 154 -5.03 -17.85 -19.25
CA PRO A 154 -5.55 -18.65 -18.15
C PRO A 154 -5.47 -20.15 -18.45
N LYS A 155 -5.16 -20.96 -17.42
CA LYS A 155 -5.10 -22.43 -17.51
C LYS A 155 -6.23 -23.06 -16.72
N GLY A 156 -6.94 -24.02 -17.30
CA GLY A 156 -8.00 -24.79 -16.60
C GLY A 156 -7.39 -25.87 -15.70
N VAL A 157 -7.48 -25.69 -14.40
CA VAL A 157 -7.02 -26.64 -13.38
C VAL A 157 -8.10 -27.70 -13.19
N MET A 158 -7.77 -28.97 -13.46
CA MET A 158 -8.71 -30.11 -13.32
C MET A 158 -8.61 -30.69 -11.92
N LEU A 159 -9.71 -30.66 -11.18
CA LEU A 159 -9.81 -31.19 -9.82
C LEU A 159 -10.73 -32.38 -9.77
N LYS A 160 -10.18 -33.51 -9.30
CA LYS A 160 -10.97 -34.71 -9.03
C LYS A 160 -11.86 -34.49 -7.81
N PHE A 161 -12.95 -35.23 -7.73
CA PHE A 161 -13.81 -35.20 -6.54
C PHE A 161 -13.02 -35.64 -5.29
N ASP A 162 -12.08 -36.57 -5.43
CA ASP A 162 -11.20 -37.00 -4.34
C ASP A 162 -10.31 -35.88 -3.80
N ASN A 163 -9.90 -34.94 -4.66
CA ASN A 163 -9.15 -33.74 -4.23
C ASN A 163 -9.99 -32.85 -3.30
N ILE A 164 -11.31 -32.77 -3.52
CA ILE A 164 -12.25 -32.04 -2.67
C ILE A 164 -12.45 -32.79 -1.36
N LEU A 165 -12.66 -34.10 -1.42
CA LEU A 165 -12.91 -34.93 -0.25
C LEU A 165 -11.77 -34.88 0.77
N VAL A 166 -10.52 -34.93 0.34
CA VAL A 166 -9.37 -34.88 1.28
C VAL A 166 -9.32 -33.57 2.06
N ASN A 167 -9.72 -32.45 1.44
CA ASN A 167 -9.83 -31.18 2.14
C ASN A 167 -10.93 -31.24 3.22
N ILE A 168 -12.09 -31.78 2.89
CA ILE A 168 -13.20 -31.99 3.85
C ILE A 168 -12.76 -32.90 5.00
N GLU A 169 -12.14 -34.07 4.67
CA GLU A 169 -11.63 -35.03 5.65
C GLU A 169 -10.56 -34.40 6.58
N GLY A 170 -9.71 -33.54 6.03
CA GLY A 170 -8.69 -32.79 6.79
C GLY A 170 -9.29 -31.78 7.77
N LEU A 171 -10.27 -31.01 7.32
CA LEU A 171 -10.98 -30.05 8.16
C LEU A 171 -11.82 -30.73 9.26
N ASP A 172 -12.34 -31.94 8.99
CA ASP A 172 -13.05 -32.72 9.98
C ASP A 172 -12.18 -33.15 11.15
N LYS A 173 -10.93 -33.56 10.87
CA LYS A 173 -9.98 -33.91 11.94
C LYS A 173 -9.71 -32.71 12.88
N TYR A 174 -9.80 -31.49 12.36
CA TYR A 174 -9.69 -30.27 13.16
C TYR A 174 -11.03 -29.76 13.72
N LYS A 175 -12.15 -30.46 13.43
CA LYS A 175 -13.51 -30.09 13.86
C LYS A 175 -13.85 -28.62 13.52
N MET A 176 -13.46 -28.19 12.34
CA MET A 176 -13.60 -26.80 11.93
C MET A 176 -15.07 -26.42 11.70
N PHE A 177 -15.83 -27.25 10.99
CA PHE A 177 -17.24 -27.03 10.71
C PHE A 177 -18.14 -27.95 11.56
N ILE A 178 -19.19 -27.36 12.10
CA ILE A 178 -20.22 -28.06 12.87
C ILE A 178 -21.60 -27.69 12.32
N PRO A 179 -22.63 -28.55 12.53
CA PRO A 179 -23.99 -28.29 12.01
C PRO A 179 -24.57 -26.95 12.50
N GLU A 180 -24.17 -26.47 13.68
CA GLU A 180 -24.64 -25.23 14.28
C GLU A 180 -24.03 -23.98 13.64
N ASP A 181 -23.04 -24.14 12.78
CA ASP A 181 -22.38 -22.97 12.14
C ASP A 181 -23.30 -22.26 11.16
N ILE A 182 -23.16 -20.94 11.15
CA ILE A 182 -23.77 -20.04 10.18
C ILE A 182 -22.64 -19.28 9.49
N VAL A 183 -22.46 -19.58 8.20
CA VAL A 183 -21.34 -19.12 7.39
C VAL A 183 -21.76 -17.97 6.49
N LEU A 184 -21.11 -16.84 6.59
CA LEU A 184 -21.34 -15.71 5.68
C LEU A 184 -20.52 -15.87 4.39
N ALA A 185 -21.20 -16.03 3.26
CA ALA A 185 -20.61 -16.19 1.93
C ALA A 185 -20.40 -14.82 1.28
N LEU A 186 -19.23 -14.22 1.55
CA LEU A 186 -18.88 -12.87 1.09
C LEU A 186 -18.07 -12.88 -0.22
N LEU A 187 -17.09 -13.79 -0.33
CA LEU A 187 -16.17 -13.83 -1.46
C LEU A 187 -16.79 -14.53 -2.69
N PRO A 188 -16.35 -14.15 -3.92
CA PRO A 188 -16.85 -14.76 -5.15
C PRO A 188 -16.56 -16.26 -5.24
N MET A 189 -17.58 -17.08 -5.47
CA MET A 189 -17.48 -18.56 -5.49
C MET A 189 -16.87 -19.13 -6.77
N HIS A 190 -16.47 -18.33 -7.74
CA HIS A 190 -15.68 -18.81 -8.88
C HIS A 190 -14.22 -19.13 -8.51
N HIS A 191 -13.78 -18.79 -7.30
CA HIS A 191 -12.50 -19.23 -6.73
C HIS A 191 -12.70 -20.44 -5.82
N ILE A 192 -11.74 -21.37 -5.85
CA ILE A 192 -11.83 -22.63 -5.08
C ILE A 192 -11.95 -22.38 -3.57
N PHE A 193 -11.25 -21.38 -3.02
CA PHE A 193 -11.24 -21.10 -1.58
C PHE A 193 -12.63 -20.74 -1.04
N PRO A 194 -13.34 -19.70 -1.56
CA PRO A 194 -14.70 -19.43 -1.12
C PRO A 194 -15.72 -20.50 -1.55
N LEU A 195 -15.57 -21.10 -2.72
CA LEU A 195 -16.48 -22.17 -3.16
C LEU A 195 -16.51 -23.33 -2.16
N LEU A 196 -15.34 -23.81 -1.75
CA LEU A 196 -15.27 -24.88 -0.76
C LEU A 196 -15.61 -24.37 0.64
N GLY A 197 -14.96 -23.30 1.08
CA GLY A 197 -15.05 -22.87 2.47
C GLY A 197 -16.38 -22.20 2.85
N ALA A 198 -17.10 -21.55 1.93
CA ALA A 198 -18.39 -20.92 2.21
C ALA A 198 -19.58 -21.58 1.50
N GLY A 199 -19.34 -22.55 0.62
CA GLY A 199 -20.39 -23.25 -0.13
C GLY A 199 -20.41 -24.74 0.17
N VAL A 200 -19.50 -25.49 -0.46
CA VAL A 200 -19.51 -26.95 -0.51
C VAL A 200 -19.32 -27.62 0.86
N VAL A 201 -18.30 -27.18 1.63
CA VAL A 201 -18.01 -27.77 2.95
C VAL A 201 -19.12 -27.48 3.95
N PRO A 202 -19.62 -26.22 4.10
CA PRO A 202 -20.77 -25.95 4.96
C PRO A 202 -21.98 -26.85 4.66
N LEU A 203 -22.36 -27.00 3.38
CA LEU A 203 -23.49 -27.88 3.00
C LEU A 203 -23.21 -29.32 3.37
N ALA A 204 -22.03 -29.84 3.10
CA ALA A 204 -21.67 -31.23 3.43
C ALA A 204 -21.68 -31.49 4.95
N LYS A 205 -21.48 -30.43 5.78
CA LYS A 205 -21.42 -30.51 7.25
C LYS A 205 -22.70 -30.13 7.98
N GLY A 206 -23.75 -29.76 7.26
CA GLY A 206 -24.99 -29.33 7.87
C GLY A 206 -25.02 -27.92 8.41
N SER A 207 -24.06 -27.07 8.03
CA SER A 207 -24.02 -25.64 8.41
C SER A 207 -25.01 -24.82 7.59
N THR A 208 -25.43 -23.65 8.08
CA THR A 208 -26.26 -22.71 7.32
C THR A 208 -25.39 -21.71 6.56
N ILE A 209 -25.69 -21.44 5.30
CA ILE A 209 -24.98 -20.43 4.47
C ILE A 209 -25.86 -19.20 4.36
N VAL A 210 -25.27 -18.03 4.56
CA VAL A 210 -25.92 -16.73 4.35
C VAL A 210 -25.30 -16.06 3.13
N PHE A 211 -26.08 -15.85 2.08
CA PHE A 211 -25.70 -15.04 0.93
C PHE A 211 -26.15 -13.59 1.12
N LEU A 212 -25.31 -12.65 0.71
CA LEU A 212 -25.67 -11.23 0.63
C LEU A 212 -26.12 -10.89 -0.80
N LYS A 213 -27.21 -10.14 -0.91
CA LYS A 213 -27.70 -9.62 -2.20
C LYS A 213 -26.79 -8.51 -2.70
N GLU A 214 -26.29 -7.66 -1.78
CA GLU A 214 -25.39 -6.56 -2.06
C GLU A 214 -24.17 -6.62 -1.14
N LEU A 215 -22.99 -6.38 -1.74
CA LEU A 215 -21.73 -6.37 -0.98
C LEU A 215 -21.48 -4.96 -0.42
N SER A 216 -22.06 -4.66 0.75
CA SER A 216 -21.81 -3.41 1.48
C SER A 216 -21.40 -3.69 2.92
N SER A 217 -20.68 -2.73 3.53
CA SER A 217 -20.30 -2.83 4.95
C SER A 217 -21.53 -2.92 5.87
N GLN A 218 -22.63 -2.25 5.51
CA GLN A 218 -23.87 -2.28 6.27
C GLN A 218 -24.55 -3.64 6.17
N ALA A 219 -24.73 -4.17 4.95
CA ALA A 219 -25.32 -5.49 4.73
C ALA A 219 -24.56 -6.60 5.49
N MET A 220 -23.23 -6.51 5.53
CA MET A 220 -22.41 -7.44 6.30
C MET A 220 -22.70 -7.34 7.82
N VAL A 221 -22.74 -6.13 8.38
CA VAL A 221 -23.03 -5.91 9.81
C VAL A 221 -24.44 -6.41 10.15
N ASP A 222 -25.41 -6.13 9.30
CA ASP A 222 -26.81 -6.55 9.50
C ASP A 222 -26.93 -8.09 9.46
N ALA A 223 -26.26 -8.75 8.50
CA ALA A 223 -26.22 -10.20 8.43
C ALA A 223 -25.63 -10.86 9.70
N PHE A 224 -24.54 -10.28 10.24
CA PHE A 224 -23.95 -10.76 11.50
C PHE A 224 -24.94 -10.71 12.66
N LYS A 225 -25.72 -9.62 12.78
CA LYS A 225 -26.67 -9.41 13.88
C LYS A 225 -27.94 -10.23 13.70
N GLU A 226 -28.53 -10.18 12.50
CA GLU A 226 -29.82 -10.79 12.22
C GLU A 226 -29.71 -12.31 12.18
N HIS A 227 -28.69 -12.83 11.50
CA HIS A 227 -28.56 -14.27 11.27
C HIS A 227 -27.61 -14.96 12.24
N LYS A 228 -27.04 -14.24 13.21
CA LYS A 228 -26.11 -14.78 14.22
C LYS A 228 -24.92 -15.53 13.60
N VAL A 229 -24.29 -14.92 12.59
CA VAL A 229 -23.17 -15.51 11.86
C VAL A 229 -22.06 -15.95 12.82
N THR A 230 -21.60 -17.20 12.66
CA THR A 230 -20.56 -17.80 13.51
C THR A 230 -19.18 -17.78 12.87
N MET A 231 -19.13 -17.77 11.54
CA MET A 231 -17.87 -17.73 10.80
C MET A 231 -18.00 -16.98 9.47
N MET A 232 -16.90 -16.41 9.06
CA MET A 232 -16.76 -15.74 7.78
C MET A 232 -15.39 -16.03 7.18
N ILE A 233 -15.35 -16.19 5.86
CA ILE A 233 -14.15 -16.42 5.08
C ILE A 233 -13.79 -15.12 4.38
N GLY A 234 -12.54 -14.69 4.52
CA GLY A 234 -12.04 -13.44 3.96
C GLY A 234 -10.61 -13.53 3.44
N VAL A 235 -10.22 -12.51 2.72
CA VAL A 235 -8.83 -12.28 2.30
C VAL A 235 -8.16 -11.27 3.24
N PRO A 236 -6.82 -11.23 3.34
CA PRO A 236 -6.10 -10.33 4.26
C PRO A 236 -6.57 -8.87 4.18
N ARG A 237 -6.85 -8.35 2.99
CA ARG A 237 -7.34 -6.97 2.80
C ARG A 237 -8.63 -6.67 3.57
N LEU A 238 -9.55 -7.63 3.67
CA LEU A 238 -10.76 -7.47 4.48
C LEU A 238 -10.42 -7.35 5.97
N TRP A 239 -9.52 -8.20 6.44
CA TRP A 239 -9.08 -8.21 7.85
C TRP A 239 -8.31 -6.94 8.21
N GLU A 240 -7.46 -6.44 7.31
CA GLU A 240 -6.77 -5.15 7.46
C GLU A 240 -7.75 -3.99 7.62
N MET A 241 -8.78 -3.93 6.78
CA MET A 241 -9.81 -2.88 6.85
C MET A 241 -10.60 -2.93 8.16
N LEU A 242 -11.02 -4.11 8.59
CA LEU A 242 -11.74 -4.31 9.84
C LEU A 242 -10.85 -3.98 11.05
N HIS A 243 -9.62 -4.50 11.05
CA HIS A 243 -8.61 -4.22 12.06
C HIS A 243 -8.37 -2.72 12.23
N LYS A 244 -8.14 -2.01 11.12
CA LYS A 244 -7.90 -0.57 11.13
C LYS A 244 -9.05 0.18 11.82
N LYS A 245 -10.31 -0.09 11.42
CA LYS A 245 -11.50 0.55 12.02
C LYS A 245 -11.64 0.26 13.51
N ILE A 246 -11.35 -0.98 13.94
CA ILE A 246 -11.43 -1.38 15.35
C ILE A 246 -10.31 -0.69 16.15
N MET A 247 -9.06 -0.73 15.64
CA MET A 247 -7.91 -0.17 16.35
C MET A 247 -7.94 1.37 16.42
N GLU A 248 -8.52 2.05 15.44
CA GLU A 248 -8.79 3.49 15.51
C GLU A 248 -9.67 3.82 16.73
N LYS A 249 -10.75 3.07 16.95
CA LYS A 249 -11.63 3.24 18.14
C LYS A 249 -10.91 2.89 19.44
N ILE A 250 -10.10 1.84 19.47
CA ILE A 250 -9.33 1.45 20.65
C ILE A 250 -8.30 2.51 21.01
N ASN A 251 -7.61 3.06 20.01
CA ASN A 251 -6.53 4.04 20.19
C ASN A 251 -7.05 5.46 20.46
N SER A 252 -8.31 5.76 20.18
CA SER A 252 -8.91 7.08 20.40
C SER A 252 -8.99 7.47 21.88
N GLN A 253 -9.02 6.51 22.82
CA GLN A 253 -9.11 6.73 24.25
C GLN A 253 -7.96 6.07 25.00
N LYS A 254 -7.33 6.78 25.94
CA LYS A 254 -6.21 6.28 26.74
C LYS A 254 -6.57 5.01 27.54
N LEU A 255 -7.80 4.94 28.06
CA LEU A 255 -8.27 3.80 28.84
C LEU A 255 -8.36 2.54 28.00
N THR A 256 -9.03 2.58 26.83
CA THR A 256 -9.19 1.42 25.94
C THR A 256 -7.84 0.92 25.42
N LYS A 257 -6.92 1.85 25.11
CA LYS A 257 -5.54 1.52 24.74
C LYS A 257 -4.78 0.80 25.86
N THR A 258 -4.96 1.22 27.11
CA THR A 258 -4.32 0.57 28.26
C THR A 258 -4.91 -0.82 28.51
N VAL A 259 -6.25 -0.95 28.43
CA VAL A 259 -6.95 -2.23 28.55
C VAL A 259 -6.48 -3.21 27.47
N PHE A 260 -6.33 -2.76 26.23
CA PHE A 260 -5.83 -3.58 25.13
C PHE A 260 -4.43 -4.14 25.41
N LYS A 261 -3.49 -3.28 25.85
CA LYS A 261 -2.13 -3.71 26.24
C LYS A 261 -2.10 -4.71 27.40
N LEU A 262 -3.01 -4.57 28.37
CA LEU A 262 -3.12 -5.53 29.47
C LEU A 262 -3.70 -6.86 28.98
N ALA A 263 -4.66 -6.81 28.07
CA ALA A 263 -5.29 -7.99 27.50
C ALA A 263 -4.32 -8.85 26.67
N GLU A 264 -3.25 -8.28 26.10
CA GLU A 264 -2.19 -9.05 25.44
C GLU A 264 -1.57 -10.12 26.35
N LYS A 265 -1.54 -9.88 27.66
CA LYS A 265 -0.96 -10.79 28.66
C LYS A 265 -1.92 -11.87 29.14
N ILE A 266 -3.20 -11.78 28.79
CA ILE A 266 -4.23 -12.73 29.21
C ILE A 266 -4.23 -13.91 28.25
N SER A 267 -4.02 -15.13 28.69
CA SER A 267 -4.01 -16.31 27.82
C SER A 267 -5.42 -16.77 27.42
N SER A 268 -6.42 -16.57 28.31
CA SER A 268 -7.79 -17.06 28.07
C SER A 268 -8.57 -16.22 27.05
N ILE A 269 -8.91 -16.82 25.91
CA ILE A 269 -9.74 -16.22 24.87
C ILE A 269 -11.11 -15.80 25.39
N ASN A 270 -11.72 -16.59 26.26
CA ASN A 270 -13.04 -16.28 26.82
C ASN A 270 -13.01 -15.03 27.71
N VAL A 271 -11.91 -14.79 28.45
CA VAL A 271 -11.73 -13.58 29.23
C VAL A 271 -11.54 -12.37 28.30
N ARG A 272 -10.73 -12.51 27.25
CA ARG A 272 -10.56 -11.46 26.23
C ARG A 272 -11.91 -11.11 25.56
N LYS A 273 -12.73 -12.09 25.19
CA LYS A 273 -14.09 -11.88 24.66
C LYS A 273 -14.96 -11.04 25.59
N LYS A 274 -14.92 -11.32 26.89
CA LYS A 274 -15.68 -10.54 27.89
C LYS A 274 -15.19 -9.10 28.00
N ILE A 275 -13.86 -8.87 27.99
CA ILE A 275 -13.25 -7.54 28.04
C ILE A 275 -13.68 -6.71 26.81
N PHE A 276 -13.63 -7.32 25.63
CA PHE A 276 -13.96 -6.65 24.37
C PHE A 276 -15.37 -6.95 23.85
N LYS A 277 -16.33 -7.16 24.78
CA LYS A 277 -17.72 -7.49 24.48
C LYS A 277 -18.34 -6.59 23.42
N LYS A 278 -18.10 -5.27 23.47
CA LYS A 278 -18.61 -4.32 22.48
C LYS A 278 -18.09 -4.59 21.05
N VAL A 279 -16.86 -5.09 20.90
CA VAL A 279 -16.32 -5.48 19.59
C VAL A 279 -17.05 -6.72 19.08
N HIS A 280 -17.27 -7.72 19.95
CA HIS A 280 -18.02 -8.92 19.61
C HIS A 280 -19.48 -8.64 19.28
N GLU A 281 -20.14 -7.74 20.00
CA GLU A 281 -21.51 -7.28 19.72
C GLU A 281 -21.61 -6.61 18.35
N GLY A 282 -20.53 -5.92 17.88
CA GLY A 282 -20.43 -5.38 16.53
C GLY A 282 -20.50 -6.46 15.45
N PHE A 283 -20.06 -7.68 15.75
CA PHE A 283 -20.18 -8.89 14.93
C PHE A 283 -21.34 -9.80 15.40
N GLY A 284 -22.38 -9.26 15.96
CA GLY A 284 -23.56 -10.02 16.39
C GLY A 284 -23.36 -10.95 17.61
N GLY A 285 -22.16 -10.96 18.21
CA GLY A 285 -21.85 -11.69 19.45
C GLY A 285 -21.68 -13.22 19.32
N ASN A 286 -21.86 -13.81 18.12
CA ASN A 286 -21.88 -15.26 17.92
C ASN A 286 -20.64 -15.80 17.19
N VAL A 287 -19.67 -14.96 16.85
CA VAL A 287 -18.48 -15.36 16.08
C VAL A 287 -17.66 -16.39 16.85
N ARG A 288 -17.45 -17.54 16.23
CA ARG A 288 -16.54 -18.60 16.68
C ARG A 288 -15.11 -18.29 16.22
N PHE A 289 -14.92 -18.12 14.93
CA PHE A 289 -13.63 -17.76 14.29
C PHE A 289 -13.86 -17.17 12.90
N PHE A 290 -12.82 -16.56 12.36
CA PHE A 290 -12.72 -16.15 10.97
C PHE A 290 -11.67 -16.97 10.25
N VAL A 291 -11.73 -17.00 8.92
CA VAL A 291 -10.74 -17.69 8.08
C VAL A 291 -10.10 -16.70 7.13
N SER A 292 -8.78 -16.67 7.08
CA SER A 292 -7.97 -15.88 6.15
C SER A 292 -7.24 -16.78 5.17
N GLY A 293 -7.33 -16.49 3.88
CA GLY A 293 -6.62 -17.23 2.84
C GLY A 293 -6.37 -16.39 1.58
N GLY A 294 -5.70 -16.98 0.59
CA GLY A 294 -5.38 -16.37 -0.70
C GLY A 294 -4.10 -15.52 -0.71
N SER A 295 -3.67 -14.99 0.44
CA SER A 295 -2.37 -14.35 0.64
C SER A 295 -2.03 -14.30 2.13
N LYS A 296 -0.78 -13.94 2.47
CA LYS A 296 -0.31 -13.86 3.85
C LYS A 296 -0.99 -12.73 4.62
N LEU A 297 -1.49 -13.01 5.81
CA LEU A 297 -1.99 -12.01 6.75
C LEU A 297 -0.81 -11.41 7.53
N ASP A 298 -0.87 -10.10 7.81
CA ASP A 298 0.12 -9.47 8.69
C ASP A 298 0.07 -10.11 10.09
N PRO A 299 1.19 -10.61 10.61
CA PRO A 299 1.25 -11.25 11.93
C PRO A 299 0.75 -10.36 13.06
N GLN A 300 0.93 -9.03 12.95
CA GLN A 300 0.44 -8.10 13.97
C GLN A 300 -1.08 -8.02 13.98
N ILE A 301 -1.71 -8.06 12.80
CA ILE A 301 -3.19 -8.09 12.66
C ILE A 301 -3.75 -9.36 13.29
N SER A 302 -3.15 -10.51 12.99
CA SER A 302 -3.52 -11.79 13.60
C SER A 302 -3.41 -11.75 15.12
N LYS A 303 -2.30 -11.21 15.65
CA LYS A 303 -2.06 -11.03 17.10
C LYS A 303 -3.07 -10.09 17.75
N ASP A 304 -3.40 -8.98 17.09
CA ASP A 304 -4.32 -7.99 17.60
C ASP A 304 -5.76 -8.53 17.66
N PHE A 305 -6.21 -9.25 16.62
CA PHE A 305 -7.49 -9.96 16.65
C PHE A 305 -7.52 -11.01 17.77
N LEU A 306 -6.45 -11.76 17.95
CA LEU A 306 -6.34 -12.74 19.03
C LEU A 306 -6.42 -12.05 20.41
N THR A 307 -5.82 -10.85 20.56
CA THR A 307 -5.91 -10.02 21.78
C THR A 307 -7.35 -9.57 22.04
N LEU A 308 -8.12 -9.27 20.98
CA LEU A 308 -9.54 -8.96 21.07
C LEU A 308 -10.44 -10.18 21.39
N GLY A 309 -9.86 -11.39 21.44
CA GLY A 309 -10.59 -12.64 21.59
C GLY A 309 -11.22 -13.17 20.31
N ILE A 310 -10.82 -12.64 19.14
CA ILE A 310 -11.25 -13.10 17.81
C ILE A 310 -10.14 -13.98 17.22
N GLN A 311 -10.48 -15.19 16.85
CA GLN A 311 -9.56 -16.13 16.21
C GLN A 311 -9.63 -15.97 14.70
N VAL A 312 -8.52 -15.68 14.03
CA VAL A 312 -8.40 -15.69 12.57
C VAL A 312 -7.52 -16.88 12.18
N CYS A 313 -8.14 -17.93 11.68
CA CYS A 313 -7.46 -19.14 11.22
C CYS A 313 -6.91 -18.91 9.81
N GLU A 314 -5.62 -19.06 9.62
CA GLU A 314 -4.98 -18.92 8.32
C GLU A 314 -4.91 -20.26 7.59
N GLY A 315 -5.17 -20.26 6.27
CA GLY A 315 -4.97 -21.38 5.39
C GLY A 315 -4.08 -21.02 4.21
N TYR A 316 -3.23 -21.94 3.80
CA TYR A 316 -2.35 -21.80 2.65
C TYR A 316 -2.57 -22.94 1.65
N GLY A 317 -2.45 -22.57 0.40
CA GLY A 317 -2.49 -23.44 -0.75
C GLY A 317 -2.82 -22.67 -2.03
N MET A 318 -3.17 -23.40 -3.07
CA MET A 318 -3.40 -22.89 -4.41
C MET A 318 -4.52 -23.67 -5.09
N THR A 319 -5.04 -23.17 -6.21
CA THR A 319 -6.10 -23.89 -6.95
C THR A 319 -5.68 -25.33 -7.28
N GLU A 320 -4.43 -25.50 -7.63
CA GLU A 320 -3.81 -26.77 -7.98
C GLU A 320 -3.70 -27.76 -6.81
N THR A 321 -3.98 -27.29 -5.57
CA THR A 321 -4.01 -28.15 -4.36
C THR A 321 -5.36 -28.18 -3.66
N SER A 322 -6.44 -27.75 -4.30
CA SER A 322 -7.87 -27.99 -4.05
C SER A 322 -8.51 -27.44 -2.74
N PRO A 323 -8.23 -26.34 -2.16
CA PRO A 323 -7.03 -25.51 -2.32
C PRO A 323 -5.93 -25.77 -1.29
N MET A 324 -6.15 -26.54 -0.20
CA MET A 324 -5.36 -26.49 1.03
C MET A 324 -4.15 -27.42 1.03
N ILE A 325 -3.02 -26.84 1.43
CA ILE A 325 -1.80 -27.54 1.84
C ILE A 325 -1.69 -27.52 3.35
N SER A 326 -1.98 -26.37 3.98
CA SER A 326 -1.97 -26.21 5.43
C SER A 326 -3.16 -25.40 5.91
N PHE A 327 -3.53 -25.58 7.18
CA PHE A 327 -4.60 -24.85 7.83
C PHE A 327 -4.35 -24.71 9.35
N THR A 328 -4.75 -23.58 9.92
CA THR A 328 -4.61 -23.32 11.38
C THR A 328 -5.83 -23.86 12.12
N PRO A 329 -5.68 -24.86 13.01
CA PRO A 329 -6.78 -25.29 13.88
C PRO A 329 -7.23 -24.21 14.85
N ILE A 330 -8.52 -24.25 15.27
CA ILE A 330 -9.05 -23.36 16.30
C ILE A 330 -8.25 -23.55 17.60
N ASN A 331 -7.92 -22.47 18.29
CA ASN A 331 -7.11 -22.41 19.53
C ASN A 331 -5.61 -22.74 19.35
N GLU A 332 -5.15 -22.95 18.11
CA GLU A 332 -3.74 -23.21 17.81
C GLU A 332 -3.14 -22.12 16.89
N ILE A 333 -3.60 -20.90 17.02
CA ILE A 333 -3.17 -19.79 16.17
C ILE A 333 -1.76 -19.34 16.56
N VAL A 334 -0.86 -19.39 15.57
CA VAL A 334 0.50 -18.88 15.66
C VAL A 334 0.62 -17.73 14.63
N PRO A 335 0.58 -16.47 15.07
CA PRO A 335 0.64 -15.33 14.16
C PRO A 335 1.85 -15.37 13.21
N GLY A 336 1.60 -15.23 11.91
CA GLY A 336 2.62 -15.29 10.87
C GLY A 336 2.87 -16.67 10.28
N SER A 337 2.28 -17.75 10.86
CA SER A 337 2.27 -19.07 10.24
C SER A 337 1.04 -19.25 9.36
N ALA A 338 1.15 -20.08 8.35
CA ALA A 338 0.06 -20.50 7.49
C ALA A 338 -0.66 -21.77 8.04
N GLY A 339 -0.41 -22.12 9.31
CA GLY A 339 -1.01 -23.28 9.99
C GLY A 339 -0.21 -24.57 9.88
N LYS A 340 -0.84 -25.64 10.31
CA LYS A 340 -0.29 -27.00 10.27
C LYS A 340 -0.60 -27.66 8.92
N ILE A 341 0.26 -28.61 8.52
CA ILE A 341 0.03 -29.39 7.31
C ILE A 341 -1.31 -30.12 7.42
N LEU A 342 -2.11 -30.02 6.37
CA LEU A 342 -3.42 -30.67 6.34
C LEU A 342 -3.25 -32.20 6.43
N PRO A 343 -4.01 -32.90 7.29
CA PRO A 343 -3.92 -34.34 7.39
C PRO A 343 -4.19 -35.04 6.04
N GLY A 344 -3.26 -35.87 5.59
CA GLY A 344 -3.29 -36.52 4.28
C GLY A 344 -2.54 -35.81 3.17
N VAL A 345 -1.85 -34.72 3.51
CA VAL A 345 -0.94 -33.97 2.63
C VAL A 345 0.49 -34.13 3.16
N GLU A 346 1.45 -34.31 2.26
CA GLU A 346 2.86 -34.32 2.54
C GLU A 346 3.47 -32.98 2.06
N VAL A 347 4.40 -32.44 2.83
CA VAL A 347 5.11 -31.19 2.48
C VAL A 347 6.60 -31.37 2.71
N LYS A 348 7.41 -30.93 1.75
CA LYS A 348 8.88 -30.78 1.93
C LYS A 348 9.31 -29.41 1.45
N ILE A 349 10.41 -28.92 1.99
CA ILE A 349 11.08 -27.70 1.50
C ILE A 349 12.28 -28.16 0.68
N SER A 350 12.37 -27.69 -0.56
CA SER A 350 13.52 -27.98 -1.45
C SER A 350 14.76 -27.21 -1.03
N ASP A 351 15.91 -27.55 -1.59
CA ASP A 351 17.20 -26.91 -1.27
C ASP A 351 17.20 -25.41 -1.56
N ASP A 352 16.43 -24.95 -2.53
CA ASP A 352 16.25 -23.55 -2.88
C ASP A 352 15.11 -22.86 -2.10
N GLY A 353 14.53 -23.55 -1.11
CA GLY A 353 13.52 -23.03 -0.19
C GLY A 353 12.10 -23.08 -0.72
N GLU A 354 11.84 -23.73 -1.87
CA GLU A 354 10.49 -23.87 -2.43
C GLU A 354 9.65 -24.86 -1.63
N ILE A 355 8.38 -24.53 -1.38
CA ILE A 355 7.41 -25.43 -0.77
C ILE A 355 6.94 -26.43 -1.84
N LEU A 356 7.15 -27.70 -1.62
CA LEU A 356 6.64 -28.79 -2.43
C LEU A 356 5.57 -29.56 -1.66
N ALA A 357 4.46 -29.88 -2.31
CA ALA A 357 3.37 -30.63 -1.69
C ALA A 357 3.02 -31.87 -2.51
N ARG A 358 2.61 -32.94 -1.81
CA ARG A 358 2.16 -34.19 -2.42
C ARG A 358 0.96 -34.76 -1.64
N GLY A 359 0.00 -35.30 -2.33
CA GLY A 359 -1.16 -35.94 -1.70
C GLY A 359 -2.37 -35.96 -2.60
N ARG A 360 -3.47 -36.50 -2.03
CA ARG A 360 -4.76 -36.56 -2.70
C ARG A 360 -5.38 -35.20 -3.01
N ASN A 361 -4.83 -34.10 -2.47
CA ASN A 361 -5.24 -32.72 -2.74
C ASN A 361 -4.66 -32.15 -4.05
N VAL A 362 -3.66 -32.81 -4.65
CA VAL A 362 -3.00 -32.33 -5.87
C VAL A 362 -3.87 -32.55 -7.09
N MET A 363 -4.01 -31.58 -7.96
CA MET A 363 -4.83 -31.60 -9.18
C MET A 363 -4.51 -32.78 -10.11
N ALA A 364 -5.44 -33.14 -10.99
CA ALA A 364 -5.17 -34.07 -12.08
C ALA A 364 -4.24 -33.52 -13.16
N GLY A 365 -4.14 -32.21 -13.27
CA GLY A 365 -3.32 -31.49 -14.24
C GLY A 365 -4.04 -30.29 -14.83
N TYR A 366 -3.39 -29.62 -15.76
CA TYR A 366 -3.99 -28.53 -16.54
C TYR A 366 -4.67 -29.10 -17.81
N TYR A 367 -5.90 -28.68 -18.04
CA TYR A 367 -6.70 -29.13 -19.19
C TYR A 367 -5.98 -28.83 -20.50
N LYS A 368 -5.75 -29.86 -21.33
CA LYS A 368 -5.04 -29.78 -22.61
C LYS A 368 -3.65 -29.10 -22.56
N ARG A 369 -2.98 -29.18 -21.42
CA ARG A 369 -1.65 -28.59 -21.23
C ARG A 369 -0.71 -29.61 -20.54
N PRO A 370 -0.36 -30.73 -21.21
CA PRO A 370 0.48 -31.76 -20.60
C PRO A 370 1.88 -31.27 -20.21
N GLU A 371 2.48 -30.39 -21.01
CA GLU A 371 3.79 -29.83 -20.72
C GLU A 371 3.77 -28.96 -19.47
N ALA A 372 2.78 -28.05 -19.36
CA ALA A 372 2.61 -27.23 -18.17
C ALA A 372 2.28 -28.06 -16.92
N THR A 373 1.62 -29.20 -17.10
CA THR A 373 1.37 -30.16 -16.02
C THR A 373 2.67 -30.80 -15.55
N ALA A 374 3.51 -31.24 -16.47
CA ALA A 374 4.82 -31.85 -16.17
C ALA A 374 5.80 -30.84 -15.53
N GLU A 375 5.68 -29.53 -15.86
CA GLU A 375 6.44 -28.49 -15.19
C GLU A 375 5.96 -28.25 -13.74
N ALA A 376 4.65 -28.42 -13.49
CA ALA A 376 4.06 -28.16 -12.18
C ALA A 376 4.14 -29.36 -11.24
N ILE A 377 4.06 -30.58 -11.75
CA ILE A 377 4.05 -31.82 -10.98
C ILE A 377 5.20 -32.71 -11.49
N ASP A 378 6.16 -33.00 -10.61
CA ASP A 378 7.29 -33.86 -10.96
C ASP A 378 6.92 -35.34 -11.07
N SER A 379 7.87 -36.18 -11.50
CA SER A 379 7.69 -37.63 -11.71
C SER A 379 7.40 -38.41 -10.41
N GLU A 380 7.68 -37.80 -9.23
CA GLU A 380 7.39 -38.39 -7.92
C GLU A 380 6.03 -37.92 -7.36
N GLY A 381 5.31 -37.07 -8.11
CA GLY A 381 4.00 -36.50 -7.73
C GLY A 381 4.06 -35.30 -6.81
N TRP A 382 5.22 -34.65 -6.65
CA TRP A 382 5.32 -33.40 -5.93
C TRP A 382 4.91 -32.23 -6.81
N ILE A 383 3.97 -31.44 -6.33
CA ILE A 383 3.64 -30.18 -6.98
C ILE A 383 4.59 -29.08 -6.51
N HIS A 384 5.15 -28.34 -7.48
CA HIS A 384 5.97 -27.17 -7.28
C HIS A 384 5.07 -25.96 -7.10
N THR A 385 5.00 -25.42 -5.87
CA THR A 385 4.07 -24.33 -5.57
C THR A 385 4.53 -22.97 -6.11
N GLY A 386 5.82 -22.82 -6.39
CA GLY A 386 6.46 -21.54 -6.69
C GLY A 386 6.53 -20.59 -5.50
N ASP A 387 6.09 -21.02 -4.31
CA ASP A 387 6.17 -20.26 -3.08
C ASP A 387 7.35 -20.76 -2.23
N LEU A 388 8.04 -19.82 -1.56
CA LEU A 388 9.15 -20.11 -0.65
C LEU A 388 8.62 -20.20 0.78
N GLY A 389 9.23 -21.08 1.57
CA GLY A 389 8.79 -21.24 2.95
C GLY A 389 9.71 -22.07 3.82
N GLU A 390 9.29 -22.27 5.05
CA GLU A 390 9.98 -23.07 6.06
C GLU A 390 8.98 -23.79 6.96
N LEU A 391 9.38 -24.95 7.47
CA LEU A 391 8.64 -25.70 8.47
C LEU A 391 9.31 -25.52 9.84
N LYS A 392 8.55 -25.06 10.84
CA LYS A 392 9.01 -24.91 12.22
C LYS A 392 7.95 -25.43 13.18
N ASN A 393 8.28 -26.41 14.01
CA ASN A 393 7.39 -26.97 15.02
C ASN A 393 6.03 -27.39 14.45
N ASP A 394 6.01 -28.09 13.31
CA ASP A 394 4.83 -28.55 12.56
C ASP A 394 4.00 -27.41 11.90
N TYR A 395 4.42 -26.17 11.99
CA TYR A 395 3.78 -25.04 11.32
C TYR A 395 4.54 -24.65 10.05
N LEU A 396 3.75 -24.39 9.00
CA LEU A 396 4.28 -23.88 7.73
C LEU A 396 4.33 -22.35 7.77
N TYR A 397 5.46 -21.79 7.35
CA TYR A 397 5.64 -20.36 7.18
C TYR A 397 5.94 -20.05 5.72
N VAL A 398 5.06 -19.29 5.07
CA VAL A 398 5.28 -18.81 3.69
C VAL A 398 6.10 -17.53 3.77
N THR A 399 7.29 -17.53 3.19
CA THR A 399 8.24 -16.41 3.25
C THR A 399 8.23 -15.54 2.00
N GLY A 400 7.73 -16.05 0.86
CA GLY A 400 7.64 -15.28 -0.38
C GLY A 400 7.25 -16.10 -1.58
N ARG A 401 7.36 -15.50 -2.77
CA ARG A 401 7.13 -16.17 -4.05
C ARG A 401 8.41 -16.18 -4.87
N LYS A 402 8.83 -17.34 -5.36
CA LYS A 402 10.08 -17.52 -6.12
C LYS A 402 10.19 -16.55 -7.31
N LYS A 403 9.11 -16.41 -8.09
CA LYS A 403 9.03 -15.50 -9.24
C LYS A 403 8.86 -14.02 -8.88
N GLU A 404 8.52 -13.70 -7.65
CA GLU A 404 8.35 -12.32 -7.15
C GLU A 404 9.60 -11.81 -6.42
N MET A 405 10.57 -12.69 -6.14
CA MET A 405 11.84 -12.28 -5.53
C MET A 405 12.64 -11.40 -6.50
N ILE A 406 13.13 -10.29 -5.99
CA ILE A 406 14.06 -9.43 -6.72
C ILE A 406 15.46 -9.99 -6.47
N VAL A 407 16.13 -10.41 -7.56
CA VAL A 407 17.51 -10.92 -7.51
C VAL A 407 18.45 -9.79 -7.90
N LEU A 408 19.09 -9.19 -6.92
CA LEU A 408 20.05 -8.12 -7.16
C LEU A 408 21.29 -8.61 -7.90
N SER A 409 22.01 -7.71 -8.58
CA SER A 409 23.26 -7.97 -9.30
C SER A 409 24.35 -8.65 -8.44
N ASN A 410 24.29 -8.50 -7.11
CA ASN A 410 25.19 -9.16 -6.15
C ASN A 410 24.70 -10.56 -5.70
N GLY A 411 23.68 -11.12 -6.36
CA GLY A 411 23.12 -12.45 -6.07
C GLY A 411 22.21 -12.53 -4.83
N LYS A 412 21.91 -11.42 -4.15
CA LYS A 412 21.01 -11.43 -2.99
C LYS A 412 19.57 -11.38 -3.41
N ASN A 413 18.77 -12.28 -2.85
CA ASN A 413 17.34 -12.34 -3.04
C ASN A 413 16.62 -11.41 -2.05
N ILE A 414 15.71 -10.59 -2.55
CA ILE A 414 14.89 -9.66 -1.77
C ILE A 414 13.42 -10.00 -1.97
N ASN A 415 12.72 -10.19 -0.85
CA ASN A 415 11.27 -10.27 -0.87
C ASN A 415 10.68 -8.86 -0.83
N PRO A 416 10.12 -8.34 -1.94
CA PRO A 416 9.55 -7.01 -1.97
C PRO A 416 8.30 -6.87 -1.08
N VAL A 417 7.53 -7.95 -0.92
CA VAL A 417 6.28 -7.93 -0.13
C VAL A 417 6.55 -7.64 1.34
N GLU A 418 7.65 -8.15 1.92
CA GLU A 418 8.03 -7.84 3.31
C GLU A 418 8.32 -6.34 3.50
N ILE A 419 8.99 -5.74 2.52
CA ILE A 419 9.31 -4.31 2.53
C ILE A 419 8.02 -3.48 2.47
N GLU A 420 7.14 -3.83 1.54
CA GLU A 420 5.86 -3.18 1.32
C GLU A 420 4.97 -3.26 2.57
N GLN A 421 4.81 -4.45 3.14
CA GLN A 421 4.03 -4.66 4.36
C GLN A 421 4.57 -3.84 5.53
N TRP A 422 5.89 -3.83 5.72
CA TRP A 422 6.50 -3.05 6.79
C TRP A 422 6.23 -1.55 6.62
N ILE A 423 6.38 -1.01 5.42
CA ILE A 423 6.17 0.41 5.14
C ILE A 423 4.68 0.76 5.30
N MET A 424 3.79 -0.02 4.69
CA MET A 424 2.34 0.20 4.77
C MET A 424 1.81 0.17 6.22
N ALA A 425 2.33 -0.72 7.05
CA ALA A 425 1.96 -0.81 8.47
C ALA A 425 2.41 0.42 9.29
N ASN A 426 3.38 1.19 8.82
CA ASN A 426 3.97 2.31 9.54
C ASN A 426 3.57 3.70 9.02
N THR A 427 2.64 3.77 8.06
CA THR A 427 2.14 5.04 7.50
C THR A 427 0.67 4.96 7.10
N ASN A 428 -0.01 6.11 7.14
CA ASN A 428 -1.35 6.31 6.56
C ASN A 428 -1.32 7.17 5.29
N LEU A 429 -0.14 7.64 4.89
CA LEU A 429 0.05 8.52 3.74
C LEU A 429 0.14 7.77 2.41
N ILE A 430 0.32 6.46 2.45
CA ILE A 430 0.38 5.59 1.28
C ILE A 430 -0.90 4.76 1.24
N GLN A 431 -1.60 4.76 0.11
CA GLN A 431 -2.76 3.91 -0.14
C GLN A 431 -2.34 2.55 -0.68
N GLU A 432 -1.38 2.54 -1.61
CA GLU A 432 -0.81 1.33 -2.21
C GLU A 432 0.66 1.54 -2.54
N MET A 433 1.42 0.46 -2.52
CA MET A 433 2.79 0.48 -2.98
C MET A 433 3.25 -0.86 -3.52
N ALA A 434 4.25 -0.81 -4.37
CA ALA A 434 5.03 -1.96 -4.80
C ALA A 434 6.51 -1.61 -4.77
N VAL A 435 7.36 -2.59 -4.49
CA VAL A 435 8.82 -2.46 -4.61
C VAL A 435 9.28 -3.27 -5.81
N ALA A 436 10.04 -2.65 -6.68
CA ALA A 436 10.60 -3.26 -7.88
C ALA A 436 12.07 -2.84 -8.07
N GLU A 437 12.80 -3.57 -8.88
CA GLU A 437 14.08 -3.12 -9.37
C GLU A 437 13.85 -2.28 -10.63
N VAL A 438 14.29 -1.03 -10.60
CA VAL A 438 14.25 -0.09 -11.71
C VAL A 438 15.65 0.50 -11.84
N ASP A 439 16.23 0.48 -13.04
CA ASP A 439 17.58 0.99 -13.29
C ASP A 439 18.63 0.44 -12.30
N SER A 440 18.54 -0.86 -11.97
CA SER A 440 19.42 -1.58 -11.04
C SER A 440 19.37 -1.09 -9.58
N VAL A 441 18.32 -0.36 -9.18
CA VAL A 441 18.10 0.06 -7.79
C VAL A 441 16.72 -0.35 -7.30
N LEU A 442 16.61 -0.64 -5.99
CA LEU A 442 15.32 -0.87 -5.38
C LEU A 442 14.53 0.44 -5.33
N THR A 443 13.41 0.44 -6.04
CA THR A 443 12.52 1.58 -6.21
C THR A 443 11.17 1.28 -5.58
N ALA A 444 10.65 2.22 -4.78
CA ALA A 444 9.28 2.18 -4.30
C ALA A 444 8.35 2.86 -5.32
N ILE A 445 7.38 2.13 -5.83
CA ILE A 445 6.29 2.65 -6.66
C ILE A 445 5.12 2.87 -5.72
N VAL A 446 4.68 4.12 -5.56
CA VAL A 446 3.75 4.52 -4.51
C VAL A 446 2.54 5.22 -5.11
N TYR A 447 1.36 4.72 -4.77
CA TYR A 447 0.09 5.44 -4.92
C TYR A 447 -0.27 6.07 -3.58
N PRO A 448 -0.22 7.43 -3.47
CA PRO A 448 -0.45 8.13 -2.22
C PRO A 448 -1.90 8.04 -1.75
N ASN A 449 -2.11 8.17 -0.45
CA ASN A 449 -3.44 8.44 0.10
C ASN A 449 -3.74 9.95 -0.02
N PHE A 450 -4.24 10.37 -1.18
CA PHE A 450 -4.51 11.78 -1.47
C PHE A 450 -5.48 12.42 -0.48
N GLN A 451 -6.45 11.68 0.04
CA GLN A 451 -7.33 12.20 1.07
C GLN A 451 -6.56 12.59 2.34
N LYS A 452 -5.63 11.75 2.78
CA LYS A 452 -4.80 12.04 3.97
C LYS A 452 -3.79 13.15 3.70
N ILE A 453 -3.26 13.24 2.50
CA ILE A 453 -2.36 14.33 2.09
C ILE A 453 -3.07 15.67 2.20
N VAL A 454 -4.31 15.76 1.72
CA VAL A 454 -5.15 16.96 1.83
C VAL A 454 -5.49 17.25 3.29
N GLU A 455 -5.95 16.26 4.07
CA GLU A 455 -6.28 16.42 5.49
C GLU A 455 -5.10 16.92 6.32
N GLU A 456 -3.88 16.44 6.02
CA GLU A 456 -2.65 16.81 6.72
C GLU A 456 -1.96 18.06 6.12
N LYS A 457 -2.54 18.67 5.06
CA LYS A 457 -2.01 19.85 4.34
C LYS A 457 -0.56 19.65 3.91
N ILE A 458 -0.26 18.53 3.26
CA ILE A 458 1.10 18.20 2.79
C ILE A 458 1.36 18.88 1.44
N THR A 459 2.34 19.77 1.38
CA THR A 459 2.70 20.56 0.19
C THR A 459 3.87 19.99 -0.61
N ASN A 460 4.50 18.92 -0.14
CA ASN A 460 5.59 18.24 -0.84
C ASN A 460 5.47 16.74 -0.63
N ILE A 461 4.70 16.11 -1.51
CA ILE A 461 4.33 14.70 -1.40
C ILE A 461 5.57 13.80 -1.52
N LYS A 462 6.38 14.02 -2.57
CA LYS A 462 7.54 13.17 -2.86
C LYS A 462 8.56 13.22 -1.73
N GLU A 463 8.92 14.40 -1.24
CA GLU A 463 9.86 14.55 -0.13
C GLU A 463 9.29 14.04 1.19
N THR A 464 8.01 14.29 1.45
CA THR A 464 7.35 13.79 2.66
C THR A 464 7.34 12.26 2.69
N LEU A 465 7.02 11.62 1.58
CA LEU A 465 7.05 10.17 1.49
C LEU A 465 8.48 9.62 1.55
N LYS A 466 9.42 10.23 0.80
CA LYS A 466 10.82 9.83 0.79
C LYS A 466 11.45 9.92 2.19
N TRP A 467 11.38 11.10 2.81
CA TRP A 467 12.05 11.37 4.09
C TRP A 467 11.23 10.99 5.32
N GLY A 468 9.91 11.12 5.23
CA GLY A 468 9.00 10.83 6.34
C GLY A 468 8.64 9.36 6.48
N VAL A 469 8.63 8.60 5.39
CA VAL A 469 8.15 7.21 5.34
C VAL A 469 9.27 6.23 4.96
N ILE A 470 9.77 6.34 3.71
CA ILE A 470 10.76 5.39 3.18
C ILE A 470 12.04 5.40 4.03
N ASP A 471 12.45 6.55 4.48
CA ASP A 471 13.65 6.68 5.29
C ASP A 471 13.57 6.02 6.66
N LYS A 472 12.40 5.95 7.26
CA LYS A 472 12.22 5.20 8.51
C LYS A 472 12.46 3.70 8.31
N TYR A 473 12.08 3.18 7.14
CA TYR A 473 12.39 1.81 6.75
C TYR A 473 13.90 1.67 6.49
N ASN A 474 14.47 2.53 5.64
CA ASN A 474 15.90 2.48 5.29
C ASN A 474 16.82 2.58 6.49
N GLY A 475 16.41 3.32 7.54
CA GLY A 475 17.16 3.42 8.81
C GLY A 475 17.25 2.12 9.59
N LYS A 476 16.39 1.13 9.32
CA LYS A 476 16.38 -0.19 9.96
C LYS A 476 16.85 -1.31 9.03
N ALA A 477 16.75 -1.07 7.72
CA ALA A 477 17.07 -2.05 6.69
C ALA A 477 18.59 -2.22 6.50
N PRO A 478 19.09 -3.42 6.24
CA PRO A 478 20.45 -3.62 5.80
C PRO A 478 20.68 -2.95 4.44
N ASN A 479 21.92 -2.60 4.11
CA ASN A 479 22.24 -1.79 2.94
C ASN A 479 21.67 -2.32 1.62
N TYR A 480 21.67 -3.63 1.41
CA TYR A 480 21.17 -4.26 0.19
C TYR A 480 19.63 -4.28 0.07
N ARG A 481 18.90 -3.96 1.15
CA ARG A 481 17.43 -3.86 1.16
C ARG A 481 16.92 -2.42 1.17
N LYS A 482 17.80 -1.42 1.11
CA LYS A 482 17.39 -0.02 1.12
C LYS A 482 16.72 0.37 -0.18
N ILE A 483 15.63 1.08 -0.07
CA ILE A 483 14.96 1.71 -1.20
C ILE A 483 15.72 3.00 -1.52
N LEU A 484 16.23 3.10 -2.74
CA LEU A 484 17.06 4.23 -3.18
C LEU A 484 16.28 5.25 -3.99
N ASP A 485 15.22 4.83 -4.69
CA ASP A 485 14.36 5.73 -5.44
C ASP A 485 12.88 5.56 -5.06
N ILE A 486 12.08 6.60 -5.35
CA ILE A 486 10.63 6.60 -5.17
C ILE A 486 9.96 7.17 -6.42
N ARG A 487 9.06 6.39 -6.99
CA ARG A 487 8.19 6.78 -8.11
C ARG A 487 6.77 6.89 -7.60
N ILE A 488 6.16 8.07 -7.76
CA ILE A 488 4.79 8.30 -7.34
C ILE A 488 3.90 8.15 -8.57
N VAL A 489 2.85 7.38 -8.42
CA VAL A 489 1.82 7.17 -9.44
C VAL A 489 0.51 7.80 -8.98
N GLN A 490 -0.30 8.24 -9.95
CA GLN A 490 -1.57 8.92 -9.68
C GLN A 490 -2.78 7.99 -9.83
N GLU A 491 -2.56 6.82 -10.40
CA GLU A 491 -3.56 5.76 -10.54
C GLU A 491 -3.25 4.60 -9.59
N GLU A 492 -4.29 3.85 -9.22
CA GLU A 492 -4.11 2.62 -8.44
C GLU A 492 -3.20 1.63 -9.17
N LEU A 493 -2.40 0.89 -8.41
CA LEU A 493 -1.54 -0.14 -8.98
C LEU A 493 -2.40 -1.26 -9.61
N PRO A 494 -1.94 -1.90 -10.70
CA PRO A 494 -2.66 -3.00 -11.33
C PRO A 494 -2.74 -4.17 -10.37
N LYS A 495 -3.97 -4.61 -10.09
CA LYS A 495 -4.27 -5.68 -9.13
C LYS A 495 -5.11 -6.77 -9.75
N THR A 496 -5.04 -7.95 -9.17
CA THR A 496 -6.05 -8.99 -9.34
C THR A 496 -7.32 -8.58 -8.59
N LYS A 497 -8.46 -9.23 -8.88
CA LYS A 497 -9.72 -9.01 -8.15
C LYS A 497 -9.63 -9.36 -6.65
N LEU A 498 -8.67 -10.18 -6.27
CA LEU A 498 -8.35 -10.47 -4.86
C LEU A 498 -7.41 -9.42 -4.22
N GLY A 499 -7.12 -8.31 -4.94
CA GLY A 499 -6.31 -7.20 -4.43
C GLY A 499 -4.79 -7.40 -4.50
N LYS A 500 -4.30 -8.47 -5.16
CA LYS A 500 -2.86 -8.73 -5.30
C LYS A 500 -2.27 -7.93 -6.46
N VAL A 501 -1.16 -7.22 -6.24
CA VAL A 501 -0.46 -6.43 -7.26
C VAL A 501 0.06 -7.33 -8.39
N ARG A 502 -0.23 -6.95 -9.63
CA ARG A 502 0.29 -7.60 -10.85
C ARG A 502 1.66 -7.03 -11.19
N ARG A 503 2.72 -7.56 -10.56
CA ARG A 503 4.08 -7.01 -10.65
C ARG A 503 4.63 -6.93 -12.08
N PHE A 504 4.27 -7.89 -12.96
CA PHE A 504 4.71 -7.88 -14.36
C PHE A 504 4.18 -6.67 -15.15
N MET A 505 3.14 -5.99 -14.67
CA MET A 505 2.58 -4.78 -15.28
C MET A 505 3.22 -3.48 -14.74
N LEU A 506 4.04 -3.54 -13.71
CA LEU A 506 4.63 -2.33 -13.11
C LEU A 506 5.56 -1.60 -14.10
N ASN A 507 6.33 -2.33 -14.88
CA ASN A 507 7.20 -1.74 -15.90
C ASN A 507 6.43 -0.97 -16.98
N SER A 508 5.22 -1.41 -17.33
CA SER A 508 4.38 -0.71 -18.30
C SER A 508 3.84 0.61 -17.74
N ILE A 509 3.61 0.69 -16.42
CA ILE A 509 3.19 1.93 -15.75
C ILE A 509 4.36 2.92 -15.69
N LEU A 510 5.55 2.43 -15.34
CA LEU A 510 6.76 3.27 -15.24
C LEU A 510 7.23 3.78 -16.61
N ASN A 511 6.93 3.04 -17.66
CA ASN A 511 7.31 3.37 -19.05
C ASN A 511 6.17 4.02 -19.86
N LYS A 512 5.01 4.28 -19.27
CA LYS A 512 3.98 5.11 -19.91
C LYS A 512 4.56 6.51 -20.13
N LYS A 513 5.18 6.70 -21.29
CA LYS A 513 5.27 8.03 -21.91
C LYS A 513 3.84 8.47 -22.19
N GLU A 514 3.51 9.70 -21.84
CA GLU A 514 2.25 10.32 -22.22
C GLU A 514 2.01 10.01 -23.70
N ASP A 515 0.94 9.25 -23.99
CA ASP A 515 0.53 9.02 -25.37
C ASP A 515 0.10 10.38 -25.95
N GLU A 516 0.94 10.96 -26.80
CA GLU A 516 0.71 12.27 -27.48
C GLU A 516 -0.57 12.31 -28.35
N ASN A 517 -1.30 11.21 -28.44
CA ASN A 517 -2.44 11.03 -29.35
C ASN A 517 -3.83 10.97 -28.71
N ILE A 518 -3.96 11.13 -27.40
CA ILE A 518 -5.30 11.30 -26.80
C ILE A 518 -5.72 12.75 -27.08
N LYS A 519 -6.73 12.96 -27.91
CA LYS A 519 -7.43 14.25 -28.01
C LYS A 519 -8.07 14.52 -26.65
N ILE A 520 -7.36 15.25 -25.79
CA ILE A 520 -7.89 15.76 -24.54
C ILE A 520 -8.67 17.02 -24.93
N GLU A 521 -9.97 17.08 -24.62
CA GLU A 521 -10.76 18.31 -24.72
C GLU A 521 -10.19 19.29 -23.69
N GLU A 522 -9.59 20.36 -24.18
CA GLU A 522 -9.04 21.42 -23.32
C GLU A 522 -10.18 22.37 -22.89
N PRO A 523 -10.25 22.77 -21.61
CA PRO A 523 -11.13 23.82 -21.17
C PRO A 523 -10.88 25.13 -21.92
N THR A 524 -11.94 25.84 -22.27
CA THR A 524 -11.88 27.05 -23.12
C THR A 524 -12.06 28.36 -22.35
N PHE A 525 -12.19 28.30 -21.01
CA PHE A 525 -12.37 29.49 -20.19
C PHE A 525 -11.03 30.19 -19.91
N GLU A 526 -11.09 31.51 -19.73
CA GLU A 526 -9.94 32.41 -19.69
C GLU A 526 -8.91 32.01 -18.62
N GLU A 527 -9.35 31.73 -17.41
CA GLU A 527 -8.48 31.41 -16.27
C GLU A 527 -7.65 30.14 -16.53
N TYR A 528 -8.20 29.17 -17.25
CA TYR A 528 -7.45 27.98 -17.65
C TYR A 528 -6.37 28.32 -18.66
N ILE A 529 -6.70 29.14 -19.67
CA ILE A 529 -5.76 29.52 -20.72
C ILE A 529 -4.61 30.33 -20.13
N GLU A 530 -4.90 31.28 -19.24
CA GLU A 530 -3.91 32.12 -18.57
C GLU A 530 -3.00 31.29 -17.66
N LEU A 531 -3.57 30.43 -16.81
CA LEU A 531 -2.82 29.54 -15.94
C LEU A 531 -1.92 28.58 -16.71
N LYS A 532 -2.46 27.99 -17.79
CA LYS A 532 -1.72 27.11 -18.69
C LYS A 532 -0.53 27.81 -19.31
N ASN A 533 -0.73 29.00 -19.88
CA ASN A 533 0.34 29.80 -20.49
C ASN A 533 1.44 30.17 -19.50
N TYR A 534 1.07 30.54 -18.27
CA TYR A 534 2.02 30.79 -17.18
C TYR A 534 2.86 29.55 -16.89
N LEU A 535 2.21 28.40 -16.71
CA LEU A 535 2.89 27.15 -16.37
C LEU A 535 3.76 26.63 -17.52
N GLU A 536 3.32 26.75 -18.77
CA GLU A 536 4.10 26.36 -19.95
C GLU A 536 5.37 27.21 -20.07
N LYS A 537 5.27 28.51 -19.81
CA LYS A 537 6.41 29.41 -19.79
C LYS A 537 7.38 29.09 -18.64
N ALA A 538 6.84 28.84 -17.43
CA ALA A 538 7.63 28.57 -16.24
C ALA A 538 8.37 27.21 -16.30
N LYS A 539 7.76 26.19 -16.92
CA LYS A 539 8.32 24.82 -16.97
C LYS A 539 8.89 24.40 -18.34
N ASN A 540 8.77 25.26 -19.35
CA ASN A 540 9.18 24.99 -20.73
C ASN A 540 8.69 23.61 -21.26
N LYS A 541 7.45 23.26 -20.92
CA LYS A 541 6.80 21.99 -21.23
C LYS A 541 5.34 22.21 -21.62
N LYS A 542 4.83 21.44 -22.58
CA LYS A 542 3.42 21.45 -22.95
C LYS A 542 2.58 20.88 -21.79
N ILE A 543 1.48 21.55 -21.43
CA ILE A 543 0.70 21.23 -20.24
C ILE A 543 -0.71 20.77 -20.63
N THR A 544 -1.17 19.70 -20.01
CA THR A 544 -2.52 19.14 -20.17
C THR A 544 -3.43 19.53 -19.00
N PRO A 545 -4.77 19.55 -19.16
CA PRO A 545 -5.71 19.88 -18.08
C PRO A 545 -5.56 19.02 -16.84
N MET A 546 -5.28 17.72 -17.03
CA MET A 546 -5.17 16.75 -15.97
C MET A 546 -3.77 16.69 -15.33
N ALA A 547 -2.79 17.47 -15.85
CA ALA A 547 -1.44 17.48 -15.31
C ALA A 547 -1.44 17.87 -13.83
N HIS A 548 -0.87 17.02 -12.99
CA HIS A 548 -0.73 17.27 -11.56
C HIS A 548 0.43 18.23 -11.30
N LEU A 549 0.17 19.32 -10.61
CA LEU A 549 1.10 20.43 -10.42
C LEU A 549 2.45 19.98 -9.82
N GLU A 550 2.43 19.15 -8.80
CA GLU A 550 3.67 18.64 -8.17
C GLU A 550 4.23 17.42 -8.91
N LEU A 551 3.40 16.43 -9.25
CA LEU A 551 3.87 15.13 -9.71
C LEU A 551 4.28 15.13 -11.18
N ASP A 552 3.53 15.82 -12.06
CA ASP A 552 3.78 15.85 -13.51
C ASP A 552 4.59 17.07 -13.91
N LEU A 553 4.30 18.25 -13.30
CA LEU A 553 4.99 19.49 -13.61
C LEU A 553 6.21 19.74 -12.72
N GLY A 554 6.38 18.93 -11.66
CA GLY A 554 7.53 19.01 -10.77
C GLY A 554 7.59 20.31 -9.98
N LEU A 555 6.43 20.92 -9.66
CA LEU A 555 6.42 22.12 -8.83
C LEU A 555 6.93 21.76 -7.43
N ASP A 556 7.98 22.43 -7.02
CA ASP A 556 8.48 22.34 -5.65
C ASP A 556 7.77 23.36 -4.73
N SER A 557 8.14 23.37 -3.46
CA SER A 557 7.52 24.29 -2.50
C SER A 557 7.75 25.76 -2.83
N LEU A 558 8.80 26.07 -3.57
CA LEU A 558 9.08 27.44 -4.02
C LEU A 558 8.20 27.80 -5.21
N ASP A 559 8.12 26.94 -6.20
CA ASP A 559 7.20 27.07 -7.34
C ASP A 559 5.74 27.28 -6.86
N MET A 560 5.35 26.60 -5.76
CA MET A 560 4.03 26.78 -5.16
C MET A 560 3.84 28.19 -4.57
N VAL A 561 4.87 28.76 -3.94
CA VAL A 561 4.82 30.13 -3.46
C VAL A 561 4.76 31.11 -4.63
N GLU A 562 5.54 30.87 -5.70
CA GLU A 562 5.46 31.67 -6.94
C GLU A 562 4.06 31.59 -7.55
N MET A 563 3.47 30.39 -7.60
CA MET A 563 2.11 30.20 -8.07
C MET A 563 1.08 30.97 -7.24
N LEU A 564 1.17 30.94 -5.91
CA LEU A 564 0.26 31.67 -5.03
C LEU A 564 0.40 33.19 -5.24
N THR A 565 1.62 33.67 -5.38
CA THR A 565 1.87 35.11 -5.68
C THR A 565 1.31 35.48 -7.06
N TYR A 566 1.44 34.57 -8.05
CA TYR A 566 0.84 34.76 -9.37
C TYR A 566 -0.69 34.81 -9.29
N LEU A 567 -1.33 33.92 -8.49
CA LEU A 567 -2.77 33.90 -8.28
C LEU A 567 -3.28 35.17 -7.61
N GLU A 568 -2.55 35.68 -6.62
CA GLU A 568 -2.87 36.94 -5.93
C GLU A 568 -2.78 38.14 -6.90
N ALA A 569 -1.67 38.25 -7.65
CA ALA A 569 -1.42 39.36 -8.56
C ALA A 569 -2.38 39.39 -9.74
N ASN A 570 -2.68 38.22 -10.38
CA ASN A 570 -3.43 38.19 -11.63
C ASN A 570 -4.93 37.92 -11.44
N PHE A 571 -5.32 37.23 -10.37
CA PHE A 571 -6.72 36.84 -10.14
C PHE A 571 -7.29 37.39 -8.83
N GLY A 572 -6.51 38.14 -8.04
CA GLY A 572 -6.95 38.70 -6.76
C GLY A 572 -7.28 37.64 -5.71
N ILE A 573 -6.66 36.44 -5.82
CA ILE A 573 -6.91 35.30 -4.92
C ILE A 573 -5.83 35.30 -3.83
N GLU A 574 -6.17 35.84 -2.66
CA GLU A 574 -5.32 35.70 -1.48
C GLU A 574 -5.55 34.33 -0.83
N GLY A 575 -4.47 33.61 -0.51
CA GLY A 575 -4.62 32.34 0.14
C GLY A 575 -3.35 31.63 0.54
N GLU A 576 -3.56 30.52 1.22
CA GLU A 576 -2.50 29.63 1.69
C GLU A 576 -2.19 28.52 0.66
N GLU A 577 -1.04 27.86 0.80
CA GLU A 577 -0.63 26.68 0.00
C GLU A 577 -1.70 25.57 -0.05
N SER A 578 -2.63 25.56 0.91
CA SER A 578 -3.79 24.66 0.91
C SER A 578 -4.67 24.77 -0.33
N ILE A 579 -4.69 25.91 -1.04
CA ILE A 579 -5.44 26.09 -2.29
C ILE A 579 -4.89 25.14 -3.36
N ILE A 580 -3.58 25.08 -3.52
CA ILE A 580 -2.90 24.23 -4.52
C ILE A 580 -3.06 22.75 -4.15
N VAL A 581 -2.91 22.42 -2.85
CA VAL A 581 -3.07 21.04 -2.36
C VAL A 581 -4.48 20.51 -2.57
N ASN A 582 -5.50 21.35 -2.40
CA ASN A 582 -6.91 20.97 -2.61
C ASN A 582 -7.27 20.91 -4.10
N ASN A 583 -6.54 21.63 -4.96
CA ASN A 583 -6.76 21.71 -6.40
C ASN A 583 -5.49 21.27 -7.15
N PRO A 584 -5.09 19.99 -7.07
CA PRO A 584 -3.76 19.55 -7.45
C PRO A 584 -3.52 19.43 -8.96
N THR A 585 -4.55 19.57 -9.82
CA THR A 585 -4.39 19.55 -11.28
C THR A 585 -4.64 20.94 -11.87
N VAL A 586 -4.10 21.19 -13.07
CA VAL A 586 -4.23 22.49 -13.75
C VAL A 586 -5.70 22.88 -13.95
N GLU A 587 -6.55 21.94 -14.39
CA GLU A 587 -7.97 22.18 -14.58
C GLU A 587 -8.70 22.48 -13.26
N LYS A 588 -8.41 21.73 -12.19
CA LYS A 588 -9.03 21.98 -10.87
C LYS A 588 -8.62 23.32 -10.31
N LEU A 589 -7.33 23.68 -10.43
CA LEU A 589 -6.87 24.98 -9.98
C LEU A 589 -7.49 26.11 -10.82
N ALA A 590 -7.54 25.94 -12.14
CA ALA A 590 -8.18 26.92 -13.02
C ALA A 590 -9.67 27.08 -12.73
N THR A 591 -10.37 25.98 -12.44
CA THR A 591 -11.80 26.04 -12.03
C THR A 591 -11.96 26.78 -10.69
N TYR A 592 -11.09 26.48 -9.72
CA TYR A 592 -11.08 27.19 -8.45
C TYR A 592 -10.84 28.69 -8.66
N ILE A 593 -9.89 29.08 -9.54
CA ILE A 593 -9.62 30.47 -9.90
C ILE A 593 -10.87 31.14 -10.45
N LYS A 594 -11.54 30.50 -11.43
CA LYS A 594 -12.77 30.98 -12.04
C LYS A 594 -13.88 31.25 -11.02
N ASP A 595 -14.04 30.35 -10.05
CA ASP A 595 -15.09 30.42 -9.03
C ASP A 595 -14.81 31.44 -7.93
N ASN A 596 -13.54 31.85 -7.75
CA ASN A 596 -13.07 32.70 -6.65
C ASN A 596 -12.33 33.96 -7.12
N ARG A 597 -12.37 34.30 -8.42
CA ARG A 597 -11.68 35.46 -9.01
C ARG A 597 -12.13 36.78 -8.37
N GLY A 598 -11.14 37.54 -7.86
CA GLY A 598 -11.31 38.92 -7.39
C GLY A 598 -10.82 39.93 -8.43
N GLU A 599 -10.73 41.23 -8.05
CA GLU A 599 -10.10 42.27 -8.89
C GLU A 599 -8.58 42.13 -8.80
N GLY A 600 -7.95 41.46 -9.78
CA GLY A 600 -6.48 41.38 -9.92
C GLY A 600 -5.92 42.51 -10.79
N LYS A 601 -4.73 42.98 -10.47
CA LYS A 601 -3.91 43.82 -11.34
C LYS A 601 -2.86 42.96 -11.98
N LEU A 602 -2.69 43.06 -13.31
CA LEU A 602 -1.60 42.45 -14.06
C LEU A 602 -0.25 43.04 -13.64
N GLU A 603 0.48 42.37 -12.75
CA GLU A 603 1.85 42.73 -12.36
C GLU A 603 2.75 41.50 -12.30
N GLU A 604 4.02 41.64 -12.72
CA GLU A 604 5.04 40.60 -12.50
C GLU A 604 5.28 40.40 -11.01
N ILE A 605 5.66 39.16 -10.61
CA ILE A 605 5.91 38.79 -9.21
C ILE A 605 7.02 39.64 -8.62
N ASP A 606 6.70 40.54 -7.71
CA ASP A 606 7.68 41.26 -6.90
C ASP A 606 8.02 40.48 -5.62
N TRP A 607 9.06 39.64 -5.71
CA TRP A 607 9.60 38.92 -4.55
C TRP A 607 9.96 39.86 -3.40
N LYS A 608 10.39 41.07 -3.70
CA LYS A 608 10.78 42.04 -2.70
C LYS A 608 9.57 42.50 -1.89
N GLU A 609 8.43 42.73 -2.55
CA GLU A 609 7.15 43.05 -1.88
C GLU A 609 6.68 41.87 -1.04
N TYR A 610 6.67 40.64 -1.60
CA TYR A 610 6.27 39.41 -0.89
C TYR A 610 7.07 39.16 0.39
N LEU A 611 8.39 39.28 0.34
CA LEU A 611 9.28 39.15 1.50
C LEU A 611 9.14 40.31 2.51
N ASN A 612 8.54 41.43 2.08
CA ASN A 612 8.28 42.60 2.92
C ASN A 612 6.92 42.54 3.62
N LYS A 613 5.97 41.73 3.14
CA LYS A 613 4.70 41.49 3.87
C LYS A 613 5.04 40.89 5.24
N GLY A 614 4.76 41.65 6.30
CA GLY A 614 5.17 41.29 7.66
C GLY A 614 4.46 40.02 8.15
N ASN A 615 5.16 39.14 8.85
CA ASN A 615 4.56 38.06 9.64
C ASN A 615 4.58 38.41 11.14
N ASN A 616 3.61 37.88 11.90
CA ASN A 616 3.47 38.15 13.34
C ASN A 616 4.42 37.28 14.21
N LEU A 617 5.40 36.58 13.62
CA LEU A 617 6.36 35.77 14.36
C LEU A 617 7.34 36.62 15.15
N SER A 618 7.44 36.41 16.44
CA SER A 618 8.46 37.02 17.29
C SER A 618 9.77 36.23 17.22
N LEU A 619 10.87 36.91 16.92
CA LEU A 619 12.19 36.27 16.94
C LEU A 619 12.63 35.97 18.38
N PRO A 620 13.37 34.86 18.61
CA PRO A 620 14.01 34.60 19.89
C PRO A 620 14.98 35.70 20.28
N THR A 621 14.87 36.22 21.49
CA THR A 621 15.70 37.40 21.93
C THR A 621 16.81 37.07 22.92
N SER A 622 16.92 35.78 23.33
CA SER A 622 17.87 35.36 24.35
C SER A 622 18.97 34.45 23.81
N ASN A 623 20.23 34.77 24.10
CA ASN A 623 21.43 34.06 23.67
C ASN A 623 22.04 33.16 24.76
N ILE A 624 21.37 33.01 25.93
CA ILE A 624 21.93 32.29 27.10
C ILE A 624 22.28 30.85 26.73
N ALA A 625 21.40 30.15 25.99
CA ALA A 625 21.65 28.78 25.58
C ALA A 625 22.86 28.62 24.63
N ILE A 626 23.12 29.61 23.79
CA ILE A 626 24.31 29.62 22.89
C ILE A 626 25.61 29.60 23.69
N HIS A 627 25.71 30.39 24.76
CA HIS A 627 26.89 30.43 25.64
C HIS A 627 27.08 29.05 26.31
N ILE A 628 26.01 28.49 26.84
CA ILE A 628 26.07 27.17 27.52
C ILE A 628 26.46 26.06 26.52
N ILE A 629 25.80 26.03 25.36
CA ILE A 629 26.06 25.01 24.32
C ILE A 629 27.51 25.08 23.84
N ARG A 630 28.03 26.27 23.56
CA ARG A 630 29.39 26.48 23.10
C ARG A 630 30.43 26.04 24.14
N SER A 631 30.17 26.31 25.40
CA SER A 631 31.05 25.89 26.50
C SER A 631 31.07 24.37 26.69
N ILE A 632 29.91 23.74 26.60
CA ILE A 632 29.78 22.27 26.66
C ILE A 632 30.44 21.60 25.44
N LEU A 633 30.31 22.18 24.26
CA LEU A 633 30.87 21.63 23.03
C LEU A 633 32.40 21.78 22.94
N TRP A 634 33.03 22.63 23.74
CA TRP A 634 34.44 22.94 23.62
C TRP A 634 35.33 21.70 23.76
N ILE A 635 35.14 20.91 24.81
CA ILE A 635 35.98 19.70 25.05
C ILE A 635 35.74 18.63 23.97
N PRO A 636 34.47 18.18 23.71
CA PRO A 636 34.24 17.11 22.74
C PRO A 636 34.64 17.49 21.30
N PHE A 637 34.50 18.77 20.89
CA PHE A 637 34.86 19.18 19.55
C PHE A 637 36.34 19.48 19.36
N THR A 638 37.04 19.79 20.46
CA THR A 638 38.50 19.97 20.42
C THR A 638 39.23 18.62 20.51
N CYS A 639 38.84 17.73 21.44
CA CYS A 639 39.56 16.54 21.76
C CYS A 639 39.06 15.29 21.05
N TYR A 640 37.76 15.11 20.90
CA TYR A 640 37.14 13.89 20.36
C TYR A 640 36.86 13.98 18.86
N ILE A 641 36.11 15.03 18.42
CA ILE A 641 35.79 15.28 17.01
C ILE A 641 36.95 15.99 16.29
N ARG A 642 37.82 16.71 17.01
CA ARG A 642 39.01 17.41 16.52
C ARG A 642 38.71 18.34 15.35
N VAL A 643 37.77 19.29 15.56
CA VAL A 643 37.31 20.24 14.54
C VAL A 643 38.41 21.23 14.17
N LYS A 644 38.86 21.23 12.92
CA LYS A 644 39.75 22.22 12.32
C LYS A 644 38.95 23.33 11.63
N LYS A 645 39.31 24.55 11.91
CA LYS A 645 38.63 25.76 11.40
C LYS A 645 39.51 26.43 10.34
N LEU A 646 38.94 26.75 9.18
CA LEU A 646 39.64 27.35 8.03
C LEU A 646 38.82 28.51 7.47
N GLY A 647 39.50 29.54 6.92
CA GLY A 647 38.85 30.65 6.24
C GLY A 647 38.03 31.56 7.15
N MET A 648 38.36 31.66 8.43
CA MET A 648 37.63 32.49 9.40
C MET A 648 37.70 33.97 9.08
N GLU A 649 38.74 34.39 8.38
CA GLU A 649 38.96 35.74 7.87
C GLU A 649 37.95 36.18 6.82
N ASN A 650 37.31 35.24 6.12
CA ASN A 650 36.33 35.50 5.08
C ASN A 650 34.95 35.85 5.63
N ILE A 651 34.74 35.75 6.95
CA ILE A 651 33.45 36.07 7.56
C ILE A 651 33.31 37.59 7.77
N PRO A 652 32.34 38.26 7.14
CA PRO A 652 32.09 39.70 7.34
C PRO A 652 31.72 40.01 8.80
N LYS A 653 32.18 41.17 9.30
CA LYS A 653 32.00 41.59 10.70
C LYS A 653 31.00 42.71 10.88
N ASP A 654 30.64 43.40 9.81
CA ASP A 654 29.96 44.69 9.81
C ASP A 654 28.60 44.70 9.08
N ARG A 655 28.24 43.58 8.43
CA ARG A 655 27.03 43.48 7.65
C ARG A 655 26.38 42.11 7.80
N PRO A 656 25.04 42.00 7.62
CA PRO A 656 24.35 40.71 7.63
C PRO A 656 24.74 39.89 6.42
N VAL A 657 24.77 38.57 6.59
CA VAL A 657 25.06 37.59 5.53
C VAL A 657 24.18 36.36 5.66
N ILE A 658 24.05 35.60 4.57
CA ILE A 658 23.49 34.27 4.57
C ILE A 658 24.64 33.27 4.57
N PHE A 659 24.76 32.48 5.65
CA PHE A 659 25.65 31.33 5.68
C PHE A 659 24.98 30.14 4.99
N ALA A 660 25.55 29.66 3.87
CA ALA A 660 25.05 28.53 3.10
C ALA A 660 26.03 27.34 3.14
N GLY A 661 25.64 26.23 3.71
CA GLY A 661 26.54 25.09 3.94
C GLY A 661 25.99 23.73 3.46
N ASN A 662 26.88 22.76 3.22
CA ASN A 662 26.51 21.39 2.97
C ASN A 662 26.00 20.70 4.25
N HIS A 663 25.12 19.70 4.09
CA HIS A 663 24.43 19.05 5.22
C HIS A 663 24.76 17.55 5.31
N GLN A 664 25.83 17.23 6.06
CA GLN A 664 26.34 15.85 6.19
C GLN A 664 25.79 15.10 7.40
N SER A 665 25.57 15.80 8.53
CA SER A 665 25.34 15.14 9.82
C SER A 665 24.42 15.94 10.74
N PHE A 666 23.91 15.29 11.76
CA PHE A 666 23.25 15.98 12.88
C PHE A 666 24.20 16.92 13.64
N LEU A 667 25.51 16.72 13.50
CA LEU A 667 26.55 17.55 14.13
C LEU A 667 26.77 18.89 13.43
N ASP A 668 26.30 19.09 12.19
CA ASP A 668 26.65 20.24 11.37
C ASP A 668 26.34 21.59 12.03
N ALA A 669 25.12 21.70 12.60
CA ALA A 669 24.74 22.92 13.33
C ALA A 669 25.59 23.16 14.58
N PHE A 670 26.01 22.11 15.26
CA PHE A 670 26.92 22.19 16.43
C PHE A 670 28.35 22.49 16.01
N ILE A 671 28.82 21.93 14.89
CA ILE A 671 30.13 22.24 14.31
C ILE A 671 30.19 23.71 13.91
N PHE A 672 29.14 24.21 13.25
CA PHE A 672 29.00 25.61 12.91
C PHE A 672 29.04 26.52 14.18
N ALA A 673 28.23 26.17 15.18
CA ALA A 673 28.18 26.94 16.45
C ALA A 673 29.52 26.97 17.20
N TYR A 674 30.27 25.82 17.17
CA TYR A 674 31.61 25.75 17.76
C TYR A 674 32.65 26.56 16.96
N ALA A 675 32.58 26.51 15.63
CA ALA A 675 33.60 27.06 14.76
C ALA A 675 33.45 28.56 14.54
N THR A 676 32.23 29.03 14.33
CA THR A 676 31.92 30.44 13.98
C THR A 676 32.39 31.43 15.07
N PRO A 677 33.00 32.59 14.72
CA PRO A 677 33.32 33.61 15.69
C PRO A 677 32.13 33.99 16.55
N PHE A 678 32.37 34.18 17.84
CA PHE A 678 31.28 34.36 18.81
C PHE A 678 30.34 35.54 18.44
N ARG A 679 30.93 36.68 17.99
CA ARG A 679 30.18 37.87 17.55
C ARG A 679 29.22 37.55 16.39
N ASN A 680 29.64 36.75 15.42
CA ASN A 680 28.82 36.34 14.30
C ASN A 680 27.77 35.31 14.73
N LEU A 681 28.14 34.36 15.60
CA LEU A 681 27.24 33.29 16.07
C LEU A 681 26.05 33.87 16.83
N VAL A 682 26.24 34.80 17.76
CA VAL A 682 25.15 35.41 18.54
C VAL A 682 24.20 36.25 17.68
N ASN A 683 24.64 36.66 16.50
CA ASN A 683 23.85 37.38 15.51
C ASN A 683 23.31 36.43 14.40
N SER A 684 23.54 35.15 14.47
CA SER A 684 23.08 34.17 13.45
C SER A 684 21.87 33.39 13.92
N TYR A 685 20.85 33.35 13.07
CA TYR A 685 19.62 32.62 13.28
C TYR A 685 19.58 31.41 12.36
N SER A 686 19.23 30.27 12.90
CA SER A 686 19.04 29.04 12.15
C SER A 686 17.59 28.56 12.20
N LEU A 687 17.15 27.82 11.17
CA LEU A 687 15.84 27.21 11.12
C LEU A 687 15.90 25.75 11.56
N ALA A 688 14.91 25.31 12.30
CA ALA A 688 14.79 23.94 12.71
C ALA A 688 13.35 23.43 12.61
N LYS A 689 13.18 22.17 12.17
CA LYS A 689 11.87 21.53 12.07
C LYS A 689 11.27 21.34 13.47
N ILE A 690 10.04 21.81 13.70
CA ILE A 690 9.28 21.69 14.97
C ILE A 690 9.30 20.26 15.50
N LYS A 691 9.24 19.25 14.61
CA LYS A 691 9.23 17.82 14.95
C LYS A 691 10.43 17.39 15.83
N HIS A 692 11.58 18.02 15.69
CA HIS A 692 12.78 17.68 16.47
C HIS A 692 12.78 18.31 17.87
N PHE A 693 11.87 19.26 18.13
CA PHE A 693 11.80 20.03 19.38
C PHE A 693 10.55 19.74 20.21
N ASN A 694 9.95 18.56 20.06
CA ASN A 694 8.70 18.19 20.77
C ASN A 694 8.84 18.00 22.29
N LYS A 695 10.06 17.79 22.82
CA LYS A 695 10.31 17.68 24.26
C LYS A 695 10.43 19.05 24.91
N GLY A 696 9.88 19.26 26.12
CA GLY A 696 9.82 20.56 26.79
C GLY A 696 11.16 21.26 26.92
N TYR A 697 12.24 20.54 27.26
CA TYR A 697 13.59 21.11 27.35
C TYR A 697 14.15 21.55 26.00
N MET A 698 13.79 20.88 24.89
CA MET A 698 14.20 21.27 23.54
C MET A 698 13.52 22.56 23.08
N LYS A 699 12.23 22.74 23.40
CA LYS A 699 11.51 24.01 23.17
C LYS A 699 12.14 25.15 23.95
N PHE A 700 12.54 24.91 25.19
CA PHE A 700 13.26 25.89 25.99
C PHE A 700 14.62 26.27 25.36
N LEU A 701 15.40 25.28 24.89
CA LEU A 701 16.64 25.53 24.18
C LEU A 701 16.43 26.34 22.89
N ALA A 702 15.46 25.99 22.06
CA ALA A 702 15.15 26.75 20.84
C ALA A 702 14.83 28.22 21.16
N LYS A 703 14.00 28.48 22.18
CA LYS A 703 13.63 29.84 22.59
C LYS A 703 14.81 30.68 23.04
N HIS A 704 15.89 30.05 23.50
CA HIS A 704 17.09 30.74 24.06
C HIS A 704 18.37 30.56 23.26
N SER A 705 18.27 30.13 21.96
CA SER A 705 19.44 29.85 21.11
C SER A 705 19.35 30.34 19.67
N ASN A 706 18.62 31.39 19.38
CA ASN A 706 18.43 31.90 18.02
C ASN A 706 17.98 30.85 17.00
N VAL A 707 17.21 29.87 17.45
CA VAL A 707 16.62 28.82 16.58
C VAL A 707 15.15 29.13 16.36
N VAL A 708 14.78 29.42 15.13
CA VAL A 708 13.38 29.60 14.73
C VAL A 708 12.79 28.25 14.38
N LEU A 709 11.74 27.88 15.09
CA LEU A 709 11.05 26.61 14.86
C LEU A 709 9.98 26.80 13.77
N VAL A 710 10.14 26.07 12.68
CA VAL A 710 9.26 26.17 11.50
C VAL A 710 8.80 24.81 11.05
N ASP A 711 7.61 24.75 10.46
CA ASP A 711 7.13 23.55 9.76
C ASP A 711 7.36 23.74 8.26
N ILE A 712 8.56 23.48 7.81
CA ILE A 712 9.01 23.66 6.42
C ILE A 712 8.11 22.91 5.40
N ASN A 713 7.41 21.90 5.83
CA ASN A 713 6.55 21.10 4.96
C ASN A 713 5.12 21.66 4.86
N LYS A 714 4.78 22.70 5.63
CA LYS A 714 3.42 23.24 5.70
C LYS A 714 3.30 24.73 5.31
N ASN A 715 4.39 25.48 5.37
CA ASN A 715 4.35 26.93 5.08
C ASN A 715 5.74 27.49 4.77
N LEU A 716 6.23 27.27 3.53
CA LEU A 716 7.53 27.78 3.09
C LEU A 716 7.53 29.30 2.97
N GLY A 717 6.42 29.89 2.55
CA GLY A 717 6.29 31.35 2.42
C GLY A 717 6.53 32.06 3.74
N GLU A 718 5.92 31.60 4.84
CA GLU A 718 6.14 32.13 6.18
C GLU A 718 7.60 31.99 6.66
N VAL A 719 8.24 30.87 6.25
CA VAL A 719 9.66 30.63 6.52
C VAL A 719 10.54 31.66 5.84
N LEU A 720 10.31 31.96 4.56
CA LEU A 720 11.06 32.96 3.80
C LEU A 720 10.85 34.38 4.35
N GLN A 721 9.62 34.75 4.67
CA GLN A 721 9.32 36.03 5.32
C GLN A 721 10.00 36.19 6.69
N THR A 722 10.07 35.07 7.46
CA THR A 722 10.79 35.09 8.74
C THR A 722 12.29 35.28 8.57
N MET A 723 12.90 34.62 7.57
CA MET A 723 14.31 34.82 7.24
C MET A 723 14.58 36.24 6.77
N ALA A 724 13.71 36.80 5.91
CA ALA A 724 13.81 38.19 5.46
C ALA A 724 13.74 39.17 6.65
N LYS A 725 12.87 38.92 7.62
CA LYS A 725 12.80 39.70 8.87
C LYS A 725 14.11 39.66 9.66
N VAL A 726 14.74 38.49 9.79
CA VAL A 726 16.04 38.33 10.46
C VAL A 726 17.10 39.20 9.79
N LEU A 727 17.17 39.18 8.45
CA LEU A 727 18.14 39.94 7.68
C LEU A 727 17.88 41.45 7.79
N LYS A 728 16.62 41.91 7.79
CA LYS A 728 16.24 43.31 8.01
C LYS A 728 16.63 43.83 9.38
N GLU A 729 16.64 42.99 10.40
CA GLU A 729 17.10 43.31 11.74
C GLU A 729 18.65 43.32 11.85
N GLY A 730 19.36 43.25 10.72
CA GLY A 730 20.84 43.26 10.66
C GLY A 730 21.46 41.98 11.21
N LYS A 731 20.73 40.86 11.21
CA LYS A 731 21.18 39.56 11.70
C LYS A 731 21.50 38.61 10.54
N ASN A 732 22.33 37.60 10.81
CA ASN A 732 22.67 36.57 9.83
C ASN A 732 21.65 35.44 9.80
N VAL A 733 21.52 34.78 8.67
CA VAL A 733 20.74 33.60 8.50
C VAL A 733 21.67 32.43 8.19
N VAL A 734 21.42 31.25 8.79
CA VAL A 734 22.17 30.01 8.52
C VAL A 734 21.24 29.01 7.84
N ILE A 735 21.61 28.60 6.64
CA ILE A 735 20.81 27.71 5.80
C ILE A 735 21.67 26.52 5.35
N PHE A 736 21.04 25.36 5.25
CA PHE A 736 21.56 24.19 4.53
C PHE A 736 20.71 24.02 3.26
N PRO A 737 21.20 24.52 2.10
CA PRO A 737 20.41 24.57 0.86
C PRO A 737 19.93 23.22 0.34
N GLU A 738 20.57 22.13 0.73
CA GLU A 738 20.18 20.75 0.41
C GLU A 738 18.81 20.37 0.99
N GLY A 739 18.34 21.03 2.05
CA GLY A 739 17.06 20.77 2.72
C GLY A 739 16.99 19.45 3.49
N ALA A 740 17.97 18.55 3.31
CA ALA A 740 18.09 17.28 4.01
C ALA A 740 19.56 16.88 4.16
N ARG A 741 19.87 16.01 5.15
CA ARG A 741 21.21 15.47 5.35
C ARG A 741 21.53 14.38 4.33
N THR A 742 22.77 14.38 3.83
CA THR A 742 23.26 13.29 2.96
C THR A 742 23.22 11.92 3.67
N ARG A 743 23.19 10.85 2.91
CA ARG A 743 23.17 9.47 3.39
C ARG A 743 24.33 8.62 2.94
N ASP A 744 24.93 9.02 1.85
CA ASP A 744 26.09 8.37 1.23
C ASP A 744 27.36 9.22 1.31
N GLY A 745 27.28 10.39 1.96
CA GLY A 745 28.36 11.37 2.07
C GLY A 745 28.44 12.35 0.91
N LYS A 746 27.65 12.15 -0.18
CA LYS A 746 27.64 13.06 -1.33
C LYS A 746 26.71 14.24 -1.10
N MET A 747 27.04 15.36 -1.71
CA MET A 747 26.25 16.58 -1.62
C MET A 747 24.98 16.47 -2.49
N LEU A 748 23.84 16.88 -1.93
CA LEU A 748 22.56 16.92 -2.65
C LEU A 748 22.46 18.20 -3.51
N GLU A 749 21.42 18.27 -4.35
CA GLU A 749 21.14 19.50 -5.12
C GLU A 749 20.69 20.64 -4.21
N PHE A 750 21.07 21.86 -4.56
CA PHE A 750 20.73 23.06 -3.81
C PHE A 750 19.40 23.65 -4.28
N LYS A 751 18.54 24.02 -3.31
CA LYS A 751 17.28 24.73 -3.56
C LYS A 751 17.54 26.22 -3.77
N LYS A 752 16.72 26.87 -4.62
CA LYS A 752 16.87 28.30 -4.98
C LYS A 752 16.52 29.28 -3.85
N SER A 753 15.81 28.86 -2.81
CA SER A 753 15.26 29.73 -1.76
C SER A 753 16.26 30.67 -1.08
N PHE A 754 17.50 30.22 -0.87
CA PHE A 754 18.54 31.10 -0.27
C PHE A 754 19.07 32.17 -1.25
N ALA A 755 19.08 31.86 -2.55
CA ALA A 755 19.52 32.77 -3.59
C ALA A 755 18.50 33.90 -3.81
N ILE A 756 17.20 33.58 -3.79
CA ILE A 756 16.12 34.57 -3.83
C ILE A 756 16.26 35.49 -2.61
N LEU A 757 16.36 34.90 -1.43
CA LEU A 757 16.50 35.68 -0.19
C LEU A 757 17.75 36.61 -0.23
N ALA A 758 18.89 36.10 -0.72
CA ALA A 758 20.11 36.88 -0.83
C ALA A 758 19.94 38.06 -1.78
N LYS A 759 19.43 37.85 -2.97
CA LYS A 759 19.25 38.84 -4.01
C LYS A 759 18.24 39.90 -3.62
N GLU A 760 17.03 39.48 -3.18
CA GLU A 760 15.94 40.39 -2.85
C GLU A 760 16.22 41.23 -1.58
N MET A 761 17.00 40.68 -0.65
CA MET A 761 17.42 41.40 0.55
C MET A 761 18.74 42.14 0.39
N GLY A 762 19.43 42.02 -0.76
CA GLY A 762 20.70 42.69 -1.05
C GLY A 762 21.82 42.29 -0.11
N VAL A 763 21.89 40.98 0.26
CA VAL A 763 22.93 40.47 1.18
C VAL A 763 23.82 39.43 0.49
N ASP A 764 25.07 39.36 0.94
CA ASP A 764 26.02 38.40 0.42
C ASP A 764 25.80 37.01 1.04
N ILE A 765 26.27 36.00 0.31
CA ILE A 765 26.29 34.61 0.78
C ILE A 765 27.70 34.26 1.18
N VAL A 766 27.88 33.72 2.38
CA VAL A 766 29.14 33.12 2.83
C VAL A 766 29.01 31.59 2.75
N PRO A 767 29.56 30.97 1.70
CA PRO A 767 29.54 29.50 1.63
C PRO A 767 30.43 28.94 2.76
N PHE A 768 29.97 27.85 3.40
CA PHE A 768 30.81 27.08 4.32
C PHE A 768 30.72 25.62 4.05
N GLY A 769 31.86 24.93 3.99
CA GLY A 769 31.94 23.49 3.76
C GLY A 769 32.27 22.74 5.05
N ILE A 770 31.61 21.61 5.30
CA ILE A 770 31.93 20.69 6.38
C ILE A 770 32.37 19.35 5.76
N LYS A 771 33.58 18.86 6.14
CA LYS A 771 34.14 17.59 5.68
C LYS A 771 34.43 16.68 6.88
N GLY A 772 34.08 15.39 6.80
CA GLY A 772 34.31 14.41 7.87
C GLY A 772 33.16 14.32 8.89
N ALA A 773 32.09 15.12 8.76
CA ALA A 773 30.96 15.07 9.68
C ALA A 773 30.06 13.85 9.45
N TYR A 774 29.97 13.38 8.21
CA TYR A 774 29.26 12.14 7.88
C TYR A 774 29.94 10.92 8.54
N GLU A 775 31.25 10.79 8.45
CA GLU A 775 32.03 9.73 9.06
C GLU A 775 31.99 9.82 10.59
N ALA A 776 32.00 11.03 11.14
CA ALA A 776 31.91 11.26 12.57
C ALA A 776 30.56 10.84 13.15
N PHE A 777 29.45 11.12 12.48
CA PHE A 777 28.12 10.78 12.95
C PHE A 777 27.14 10.55 11.80
N PRO A 778 27.20 9.37 11.14
CA PRO A 778 26.26 8.98 10.09
C PRO A 778 24.83 8.97 10.62
N THR A 779 23.86 9.14 9.73
CA THR A 779 22.42 9.23 10.04
C THR A 779 21.89 8.02 10.85
N ASN A 780 22.54 6.86 10.73
CA ASN A 780 22.13 5.60 11.36
C ASN A 780 22.96 5.24 12.61
N SER A 781 23.84 6.12 13.08
CA SER A 781 24.67 5.88 14.26
C SER A 781 23.98 6.34 15.54
N LYS A 782 24.19 5.63 16.65
CA LYS A 782 23.68 6.03 17.97
C LYS A 782 24.61 7.00 18.71
N PHE A 783 25.90 6.96 18.40
CA PHE A 783 26.94 7.79 19.03
C PHE A 783 27.94 8.28 17.99
N PRO A 784 28.50 9.50 18.16
CA PRO A 784 29.55 9.98 17.32
C PRO A 784 30.83 9.12 17.46
N LYS A 785 31.60 9.06 16.37
CA LYS A 785 32.90 8.39 16.35
C LYS A 785 34.04 9.44 16.44
N PRO A 786 35.20 9.13 17.05
CA PRO A 786 36.33 10.02 17.05
C PRO A 786 36.88 10.19 15.62
N THR A 787 36.67 11.36 15.06
CA THR A 787 36.98 11.64 13.65
C THR A 787 37.50 13.08 13.53
N LYS A 788 38.43 13.31 12.60
CA LYS A 788 38.87 14.67 12.26
C LYS A 788 37.82 15.30 11.35
N VAL A 789 37.26 16.43 11.77
CA VAL A 789 36.28 17.21 10.98
C VAL A 789 36.91 18.54 10.60
N GLU A 790 36.73 18.97 9.38
CA GLU A 790 37.17 20.29 8.93
C GLU A 790 35.93 21.12 8.53
N ILE A 791 35.93 22.39 8.97
CA ILE A 791 34.98 23.42 8.50
C ILE A 791 35.75 24.57 7.87
N LYS A 792 35.34 24.95 6.65
CA LYS A 792 35.95 26.01 5.89
C LYS A 792 34.91 27.03 5.47
N TYR A 793 35.19 28.31 5.74
CA TYR A 793 34.41 29.45 5.23
C TYR A 793 35.11 29.98 3.98
N PHE A 794 34.34 30.21 2.93
CA PHE A 794 34.81 30.72 1.65
C PHE A 794 34.54 32.21 1.54
N GLU A 795 35.14 32.86 0.55
CA GLU A 795 34.88 34.25 0.27
C GLU A 795 33.40 34.53 0.01
N PRO A 796 32.87 35.66 0.46
CA PRO A 796 31.49 36.02 0.23
C PRO A 796 31.18 36.09 -1.26
N ILE A 797 30.07 35.49 -1.65
CA ILE A 797 29.50 35.57 -3.01
C ILE A 797 28.51 36.72 -3.01
N SER A 798 28.75 37.71 -3.86
CA SER A 798 27.79 38.80 -4.06
C SER A 798 26.57 38.34 -4.83
N SER A 799 25.39 38.76 -4.37
CA SER A 799 24.10 38.51 -5.05
C SER A 799 23.79 39.59 -6.14
N GLU A 800 24.56 40.66 -6.23
CA GLU A 800 24.36 41.73 -7.23
C GLU A 800 24.64 41.24 -8.66
N ASN A 801 23.77 41.67 -9.59
CA ASN A 801 23.88 41.40 -11.03
C ASN A 801 23.94 39.92 -11.43
N LYS A 802 23.46 39.03 -10.59
CA LYS A 802 23.37 37.56 -10.87
C LYS A 802 21.91 37.10 -10.88
N THR A 803 21.64 36.09 -11.68
CA THR A 803 20.37 35.36 -11.61
C THR A 803 20.35 34.46 -10.37
N TYR A 804 19.18 33.96 -9.99
CA TYR A 804 19.06 33.02 -8.86
C TYR A 804 19.82 31.72 -9.15
N GLU A 805 19.76 31.24 -10.39
CA GLU A 805 20.46 30.05 -10.87
C GLU A 805 21.98 30.21 -10.77
N GLU A 806 22.52 31.33 -11.22
CA GLU A 806 23.96 31.63 -11.12
C GLU A 806 24.44 31.65 -9.68
N ILE A 807 23.66 32.22 -8.76
CA ILE A 807 23.99 32.26 -7.33
C ILE A 807 24.01 30.83 -6.75
N VAL A 808 23.00 30.00 -7.10
CA VAL A 808 22.93 28.61 -6.64
C VAL A 808 24.10 27.80 -7.16
N GLU A 809 24.41 27.93 -8.46
CA GLU A 809 25.47 27.16 -9.11
C GLU A 809 26.86 27.54 -8.57
N GLU A 810 27.13 28.83 -8.44
CA GLU A 810 28.41 29.34 -7.90
C GLU A 810 28.61 28.89 -6.45
N THR A 811 27.57 28.99 -5.61
CA THR A 811 27.62 28.51 -4.22
C THR A 811 27.88 27.03 -4.14
N ARG A 812 27.18 26.25 -4.95
CA ARG A 812 27.32 24.78 -5.00
C ARG A 812 28.71 24.37 -5.49
N ASN A 813 29.17 24.95 -6.60
CA ASN A 813 30.47 24.64 -7.19
C ASN A 813 31.64 24.96 -6.25
N THR A 814 31.52 26.06 -5.50
CA THR A 814 32.50 26.43 -4.44
C THR A 814 32.61 25.36 -3.38
N LEU A 815 31.49 24.75 -2.98
CA LEU A 815 31.46 23.72 -1.95
C LEU A 815 31.87 22.33 -2.49
N VAL A 816 31.33 21.91 -3.65
CA VAL A 816 31.66 20.63 -4.30
C VAL A 816 33.16 20.53 -4.55
N GLY A 817 33.76 21.63 -5.09
CA GLY A 817 35.18 21.69 -5.39
C GLY A 817 36.10 21.47 -4.17
N TRP A 818 35.60 21.63 -2.95
CA TRP A 818 36.37 21.36 -1.74
C TRP A 818 35.92 20.13 -0.97
N VAL A 819 34.61 19.88 -0.87
CA VAL A 819 34.05 18.74 -0.10
C VAL A 819 34.31 17.40 -0.79
N GLU A 820 34.18 17.32 -2.13
CA GLU A 820 34.28 16.08 -2.89
C GLU A 820 35.68 15.81 -3.49
N LYS A 821 36.62 16.76 -3.39
CA LYS A 821 38.02 16.45 -3.76
C LYS A 821 38.57 15.39 -2.82
N GLU A 822 38.82 14.20 -3.35
CA GLU A 822 39.66 13.21 -2.70
C GLU A 822 41.07 13.85 -2.50
N GLU A 823 41.59 13.81 -1.28
CA GLU A 823 43.00 13.99 -1.10
C GLU A 823 43.70 12.80 -1.76
N ASN A 824 44.33 13.07 -2.93
CA ASN A 824 45.34 12.16 -3.47
C ASN A 824 46.47 12.02 -2.40
N LYS A 825 46.41 10.96 -1.61
CA LYS A 825 47.50 10.39 -0.82
C LYS A 825 47.45 8.91 -0.94
#